data_731db493916b44bf899a271e5657dc36
#
_entry.id   731db493916b44bf899a271e5657dc36
#
_cell.length_a   1.000
_cell.length_b   1.000
_cell.length_c   1.000
_cell.angle_alpha   90.00
_cell.angle_beta   90.00
_cell.angle_gamma   90.00
#
_symmetry.space_group_name_H-M   'P 1'
#
loop_
_entity.id
_entity.type
_entity.pdbx_description
1 polymer ?
#
loop_
_entity_poly.entity_id
_entity_poly.type
_entity_poly.pdbx_seq_one_letter_code
_entity_poly.pdbx_strand_id
1 'polypeptide(L)'
;PSVRRQRQMCIRDRLLLCLGLFSQAQSYQKMPQGVKTTVQGIDVEVAFYSPSIVRVYKTPEGSSYDKKSLVVMKEPEETFVEFAMNKEYIRLKSDALQVEVNSSTGGINFYDATGRVLLKDKDYGTQFTPFDDAGTFSYNVRQAFLLDKDEVIYGLGQQQTGKVNQRNQKLFLRNKNMSICIPFIHSVKGYGLYWDNYSPTMFTDNPQEMSFDSEVGDCADYYFIYGSNADGVIAGVRDLTGQAPLYPLWTLGFWQCRERYKSPDELCEVVDEYRDRKVPLDGIIQDWQYWGCDSNWNSMKFQNPRYINKMGDKEYMKYLPNGENPDARYGTPRIKSPQEMIDYIHKRNAHIMISVWASFGPWTEMYHKMDSLNALLHFETWPPKAGVKPYDPFNPVARSIYWNEMKKNIFDLGMDGWWLDSTEPDHLEIQDKDFDTKTYLGSFRRVHNAFPLMSNKGVYEHQRATTSDKRVFLLTRSSFLGQQRYASHSWSGDVVSTWEVMRKQLAAGLNYSLCGIPYWNTDLGGFFAWKYNNDVNNIAYHELHVRWYQWGAFQPIMRSHNSSPVAVEIYQFGDKGDWAYDALEKYTHLRYRLLPYLYSTTWEVTNKAGSIIRPLVMDFPKDKKVLDMDTEYMFGRSFLVRPVTDSLYTWQDKKQNGYQKNMRKIEKTDVYLPEGSNWFDFWTGAKLAGGQTIQREVPIDIMPVYIRAGSIIPWGPAVQYATEKSWDDLEIRVYPGANATFILYEDENDNYNYEKGVYSTITFRWDDSNRTLHISDREGRYPGMLEKRKFKVVLVNHRSGEGDKPLKGGKMVNYTGTAIEVKL
;
A
#
# COMPACT_ATOMS: atom_id res chain seq x y z
N PRO A 1 -33.81 82.91 -3.22
CA PRO A 1 -33.43 82.24 -2.00
C PRO A 1 -33.26 80.76 -2.21
N SER A 2 -32.15 80.33 -2.82
CA SER A 2 -31.79 78.90 -3.04
C SER A 2 -30.28 78.57 -2.97
N VAL A 3 -29.42 79.44 -2.47
CA VAL A 3 -27.98 79.19 -2.48
C VAL A 3 -27.35 79.14 -1.06
N ARG A 4 -28.15 79.29 -0.01
CA ARG A 4 -27.61 79.26 1.37
C ARG A 4 -27.82 77.91 2.17
N ARG A 5 -28.40 76.86 1.57
CA ARG A 5 -28.59 75.53 2.26
C ARG A 5 -27.61 74.43 1.84
N GLN A 6 -26.69 74.71 0.87
CA GLN A 6 -25.73 73.73 0.41
C GLN A 6 -24.30 73.83 1.01
N ARG A 7 -24.04 74.82 1.87
CA ARG A 7 -22.70 74.97 2.49
C ARG A 7 -22.60 74.47 3.95
N GLN A 8 -23.68 73.97 4.54
CA GLN A 8 -23.60 73.40 5.91
C GLN A 8 -23.70 71.88 5.95
N MET A 9 -23.88 71.18 4.87
CA MET A 9 -23.82 69.71 4.79
C MET A 9 -22.44 69.17 4.49
N CYS A 10 -21.47 69.97 4.01
CA CYS A 10 -20.11 69.47 3.69
C CYS A 10 -19.10 69.55 4.84
N ILE A 11 -19.45 70.07 6.03
CA ILE A 11 -18.50 70.13 7.17
C ILE A 11 -18.82 69.08 8.22
N ARG A 12 -20.01 68.41 8.18
CA ARG A 12 -20.34 67.34 9.12
C ARG A 12 -19.91 65.96 8.63
N ASP A 13 -19.71 65.77 7.32
CA ASP A 13 -19.28 64.49 6.76
C ASP A 13 -17.75 64.30 6.66
N ARG A 14 -16.97 65.38 6.90
CA ARG A 14 -15.49 65.29 6.96
C ARG A 14 -14.95 65.06 8.40
N LEU A 15 -15.77 65.13 9.43
CA LEU A 15 -15.35 64.80 10.80
C LEU A 15 -15.77 63.40 11.26
N LEU A 16 -16.52 62.65 10.42
CA LEU A 16 -16.87 61.23 10.70
C LEU A 16 -16.02 60.23 9.91
N LEU A 17 -15.10 60.71 9.06
CA LEU A 17 -14.17 59.83 8.30
C LEU A 17 -12.77 59.76 8.92
N CYS A 18 -12.50 60.35 10.09
CA CYS A 18 -11.20 60.27 10.76
C CYS A 18 -11.23 59.51 12.08
N LEU A 19 -12.31 58.77 12.41
CA LEU A 19 -12.41 57.97 13.63
C LEU A 19 -12.73 56.50 13.38
N GLY A 20 -12.38 55.98 12.19
CA GLY A 20 -12.55 54.59 11.79
C GLY A 20 -11.27 53.80 11.60
N LEU A 21 -10.14 54.27 12.05
CA LEU A 21 -8.93 53.46 12.25
C LEU A 21 -8.92 52.96 13.69
N PHE A 22 -9.98 52.26 14.09
CA PHE A 22 -9.81 51.27 15.16
C PHE A 22 -8.90 50.20 14.56
N SER A 23 -7.66 50.18 15.01
CA SER A 23 -6.89 48.96 14.96
C SER A 23 -7.78 47.88 15.58
N GLN A 24 -8.41 47.01 14.79
CA GLN A 24 -8.95 45.75 15.33
C GLN A 24 -7.78 45.11 16.06
N ALA A 25 -7.83 45.14 17.39
CA ALA A 25 -6.95 44.33 18.19
C ALA A 25 -7.22 42.92 17.72
N GLN A 26 -6.25 42.28 17.09
CA GLN A 26 -6.36 40.90 16.62
C GLN A 26 -6.82 40.06 17.82
N SER A 27 -8.04 39.56 17.75
CA SER A 27 -8.55 38.63 18.75
C SER A 27 -7.95 37.27 18.52
N TYR A 28 -7.19 36.77 19.46
CA TYR A 28 -6.76 35.39 19.49
C TYR A 28 -7.23 34.73 20.79
N GLN A 29 -7.47 33.44 20.69
CA GLN A 29 -7.80 32.60 21.85
C GLN A 29 -6.66 31.59 22.02
N LYS A 30 -5.98 31.67 23.16
CA LYS A 30 -4.99 30.65 23.54
C LYS A 30 -5.72 29.36 23.91
N MET A 31 -5.28 28.25 23.36
CA MET A 31 -5.72 26.92 23.70
C MET A 31 -4.63 26.19 24.50
N PRO A 32 -4.91 25.08 25.20
CA PRO A 32 -3.91 24.35 25.98
C PRO A 32 -2.68 23.94 25.15
N GLN A 33 -2.89 23.58 23.89
CA GLN A 33 -1.85 23.06 22.99
C GLN A 33 -1.81 23.83 21.65
N GLY A 34 -2.32 25.06 21.61
CA GLY A 34 -2.44 25.78 20.36
C GLY A 34 -3.02 27.19 20.47
N VAL A 35 -3.52 27.67 19.34
CA VAL A 35 -4.12 29.00 19.22
C VAL A 35 -5.25 28.96 18.20
N LYS A 36 -6.29 29.78 18.47
CA LYS A 36 -7.33 30.11 17.50
C LYS A 36 -7.33 31.62 17.26
N THR A 37 -7.42 32.05 16.02
CA THR A 37 -7.45 33.45 15.63
C THR A 37 -8.24 33.61 14.34
N THR A 38 -8.72 34.83 14.08
CA THR A 38 -9.40 35.20 12.83
C THR A 38 -8.52 36.14 12.04
N VAL A 39 -8.20 35.80 10.79
CA VAL A 39 -7.39 36.61 9.88
C VAL A 39 -8.04 36.65 8.51
N GLN A 40 -8.28 37.87 7.97
CA GLN A 40 -8.80 38.07 6.62
C GLN A 40 -10.13 37.32 6.33
N GLY A 41 -11.04 37.23 7.30
CA GLY A 41 -12.32 36.54 7.13
C GLY A 41 -12.20 35.00 7.20
N ILE A 42 -11.09 34.49 7.72
CA ILE A 42 -10.83 33.05 7.93
C ILE A 42 -10.51 32.81 9.39
N ASP A 43 -11.25 31.91 10.03
CA ASP A 43 -10.91 31.37 11.34
C ASP A 43 -9.80 30.36 11.18
N VAL A 44 -8.71 30.55 11.91
CA VAL A 44 -7.50 29.73 11.86
C VAL A 44 -7.25 29.11 13.23
N GLU A 45 -7.20 27.79 13.29
CA GLU A 45 -6.85 27.04 14.47
C GLU A 45 -5.56 26.25 14.19
N VAL A 46 -4.59 26.38 15.08
CA VAL A 46 -3.33 25.59 15.06
C VAL A 46 -3.22 24.85 16.37
N ALA A 47 -3.17 23.53 16.33
CA ALA A 47 -3.14 22.67 17.50
C ALA A 47 -2.07 21.57 17.38
N PHE A 48 -1.26 21.40 18.42
CA PHE A 48 -0.33 20.27 18.51
C PHE A 48 -1.09 19.01 18.92
N TYR A 49 -0.93 17.94 18.15
CA TYR A 49 -1.40 16.59 18.44
C TYR A 49 -0.34 15.76 19.17
N SER A 50 0.91 16.14 19.02
CA SER A 50 2.10 15.68 19.73
C SER A 50 3.22 16.72 19.57
N PRO A 51 4.37 16.60 20.21
CA PRO A 51 5.48 17.54 19.98
C PRO A 51 5.91 17.70 18.51
N SER A 52 5.62 16.72 17.67
CA SER A 52 6.05 16.66 16.25
C SER A 52 4.90 16.63 15.23
N ILE A 53 3.64 16.65 15.68
CA ILE A 53 2.45 16.63 14.80
C ILE A 53 1.58 17.83 15.11
N VAL A 54 1.28 18.63 14.08
CA VAL A 54 0.46 19.84 14.19
C VAL A 54 -0.69 19.76 13.21
N ARG A 55 -1.92 19.98 13.68
CA ARG A 55 -3.10 20.22 12.86
C ARG A 55 -3.26 21.70 12.61
N VAL A 56 -3.53 22.07 11.36
CA VAL A 56 -3.99 23.39 10.96
C VAL A 56 -5.38 23.24 10.38
N TYR A 57 -6.35 23.92 11.02
CA TYR A 57 -7.74 23.87 10.65
C TYR A 57 -8.26 25.28 10.37
N LYS A 58 -8.73 25.49 9.15
CA LYS A 58 -9.18 26.80 8.69
C LYS A 58 -10.61 26.70 8.13
N THR A 59 -11.47 27.65 8.50
CA THR A 59 -12.84 27.77 8.01
C THR A 59 -13.16 29.22 7.64
N PRO A 60 -14.16 29.50 6.82
CA PRO A 60 -14.72 30.84 6.72
C PRO A 60 -15.12 31.38 8.09
N GLU A 61 -14.88 32.68 8.35
CA GLU A 61 -15.14 33.33 9.62
C GLU A 61 -16.57 33.07 10.10
N GLY A 62 -16.70 32.67 11.37
CA GLY A 62 -17.98 32.41 12.00
C GLY A 62 -18.62 31.06 11.59
N SER A 63 -17.93 30.20 10.88
CA SER A 63 -18.40 28.85 10.57
C SER A 63 -18.51 28.02 11.86
N SER A 64 -19.61 27.27 11.99
CA SER A 64 -19.82 26.29 13.07
C SER A 64 -19.43 24.88 12.65
N TYR A 65 -18.82 24.69 11.47
CA TYR A 65 -18.43 23.38 10.96
C TYR A 65 -17.32 22.78 11.82
N ASP A 66 -17.60 21.61 12.39
CA ASP A 66 -16.65 20.79 13.16
C ASP A 66 -16.45 19.45 12.45
N LYS A 67 -15.30 19.30 11.79
CA LYS A 67 -14.99 18.11 11.01
C LYS A 67 -14.50 16.97 11.89
N LYS A 68 -15.18 15.82 11.77
CA LYS A 68 -14.68 14.53 12.25
C LYS A 68 -13.93 13.81 11.13
N SER A 69 -12.63 13.61 11.29
CA SER A 69 -11.81 12.92 10.30
C SER A 69 -12.21 11.44 10.20
N LEU A 70 -12.25 10.92 8.96
CA LEU A 70 -12.37 9.48 8.69
C LEU A 70 -11.01 8.77 8.81
N VAL A 71 -9.93 9.52 8.74
CA VAL A 71 -8.55 9.03 8.64
C VAL A 71 -7.81 9.10 9.96
N VAL A 72 -7.89 10.25 10.63
CA VAL A 72 -7.15 10.52 11.86
C VAL A 72 -7.80 9.83 13.04
N MET A 73 -7.00 9.04 13.76
CA MET A 73 -7.43 8.27 14.94
C MET A 73 -6.82 8.80 16.23
N LYS A 74 -5.72 9.56 16.09
CA LYS A 74 -5.03 10.14 17.25
C LYS A 74 -5.82 11.28 17.83
N GLU A 75 -6.06 11.22 19.13
CA GLU A 75 -6.50 12.39 19.90
C GLU A 75 -5.28 13.23 20.29
N PRO A 76 -5.44 14.57 20.45
CA PRO A 76 -4.34 15.41 20.90
C PRO A 76 -3.83 14.96 22.28
N GLU A 77 -2.53 14.63 22.36
CA GLU A 77 -1.89 14.31 23.64
C GLU A 77 -1.41 15.57 24.35
N GLU A 78 -1.35 15.52 25.68
CA GLU A 78 -0.84 16.63 26.46
C GLU A 78 0.60 16.97 26.03
N THR A 79 0.77 18.15 25.45
CA THR A 79 2.04 18.62 24.89
C THR A 79 2.36 19.99 25.47
N PHE A 80 3.56 20.13 26.02
CA PHE A 80 4.04 21.45 26.43
C PHE A 80 4.30 22.31 25.21
N VAL A 81 3.64 23.47 25.13
CA VAL A 81 3.78 24.43 24.03
C VAL A 81 4.06 25.81 24.60
N GLU A 82 5.25 26.32 24.33
CA GLU A 82 5.59 27.71 24.60
C GLU A 82 4.80 28.62 23.66
N PHE A 83 4.22 29.68 24.21
CA PHE A 83 3.47 30.70 23.48
C PHE A 83 4.19 32.04 23.52
N ALA A 84 4.44 32.65 22.39
CA ALA A 84 4.95 34.00 22.26
C ALA A 84 4.22 34.74 21.14
N MET A 85 4.14 36.05 21.21
CA MET A 85 3.49 36.88 20.22
C MET A 85 4.24 38.18 20.00
N ASN A 86 4.31 38.63 18.79
CA ASN A 86 4.70 39.99 18.42
C ASN A 86 3.64 40.61 17.47
N LYS A 87 3.94 41.74 16.82
CA LYS A 87 3.00 42.41 15.92
C LYS A 87 2.69 41.63 14.64
N GLU A 88 3.60 40.74 14.23
CA GLU A 88 3.53 40.04 12.93
C GLU A 88 3.14 38.57 13.08
N TYR A 89 3.54 37.93 14.18
CA TYR A 89 3.41 36.49 14.35
C TYR A 89 2.94 36.09 15.74
N ILE A 90 2.07 35.08 15.78
CA ILE A 90 1.83 34.24 16.96
C ILE A 90 2.74 33.02 16.81
N ARG A 91 3.59 32.78 17.79
CA ARG A 91 4.55 31.68 17.80
C ARG A 91 4.16 30.63 18.83
N LEU A 92 4.14 29.39 18.39
CA LEU A 92 3.94 28.19 19.20
C LEU A 92 5.21 27.33 19.09
N LYS A 93 5.75 26.84 20.20
CA LYS A 93 6.98 26.04 20.18
C LYS A 93 6.85 24.84 21.12
N SER A 94 7.08 23.63 20.58
CA SER A 94 7.30 22.39 21.31
C SER A 94 8.80 22.05 21.37
N ASP A 95 9.14 20.90 21.94
CA ASP A 95 10.51 20.39 21.92
C ASP A 95 11.01 20.04 20.51
N ALA A 96 10.09 19.71 19.56
CA ALA A 96 10.44 19.27 18.21
C ALA A 96 10.23 20.35 17.13
N LEU A 97 9.22 21.19 17.28
CA LEU A 97 8.75 22.12 16.25
C LEU A 97 8.53 23.53 16.79
N GLN A 98 8.77 24.53 15.92
CA GLN A 98 8.22 25.87 16.06
C GLN A 98 7.24 26.14 14.92
N VAL A 99 6.09 26.70 15.26
CA VAL A 99 5.04 27.09 14.31
C VAL A 99 4.74 28.57 14.48
N GLU A 100 4.68 29.32 13.38
CA GLU A 100 4.33 30.74 13.38
C GLU A 100 3.08 30.98 12.55
N VAL A 101 2.12 31.68 13.14
CA VAL A 101 0.92 32.16 12.46
C VAL A 101 1.13 33.62 12.12
N ASN A 102 1.12 33.97 10.83
CA ASN A 102 1.21 35.36 10.39
C ASN A 102 -0.12 36.05 10.69
N SER A 103 -0.06 37.08 11.53
CA SER A 103 -1.23 37.81 12.01
C SER A 103 -1.92 38.66 10.93
N SER A 104 -1.27 38.92 9.82
CA SER A 104 -1.80 39.77 8.72
C SER A 104 -2.32 38.95 7.55
N THR A 105 -1.72 37.77 7.27
CA THR A 105 -2.05 36.96 6.11
C THR A 105 -2.70 35.62 6.45
N GLY A 106 -2.63 35.19 7.72
CA GLY A 106 -3.10 33.86 8.16
C GLY A 106 -2.22 32.71 7.68
N GLY A 107 -1.06 32.99 7.08
CA GLY A 107 -0.09 31.98 6.64
C GLY A 107 0.62 31.33 7.82
N ILE A 108 0.93 30.04 7.70
CA ILE A 108 1.58 29.24 8.71
C ILE A 108 2.98 28.88 8.26
N ASN A 109 3.97 29.08 9.13
CA ASN A 109 5.37 28.68 8.88
C ASN A 109 5.79 27.63 9.88
N PHE A 110 6.44 26.57 9.38
CA PHE A 110 6.95 25.49 10.19
C PHE A 110 8.48 25.48 10.20
N TYR A 111 9.04 25.33 11.40
CA TYR A 111 10.48 25.26 11.62
C TYR A 111 10.79 24.06 12.53
N ASP A 112 11.98 23.47 12.39
CA ASP A 112 12.48 22.54 13.38
C ASP A 112 12.95 23.25 14.66
N ALA A 113 13.32 22.48 15.69
CA ALA A 113 13.77 23.02 16.98
C ALA A 113 15.02 23.92 16.87
N THR A 114 15.80 23.81 15.78
CA THR A 114 17.01 24.63 15.51
C THR A 114 16.68 25.94 14.79
N GLY A 115 15.42 26.13 14.34
CA GLY A 115 14.99 27.29 13.58
C GLY A 115 15.16 27.16 12.06
N ARG A 116 15.50 25.98 11.56
CA ARG A 116 15.54 25.70 10.11
C ARG A 116 14.13 25.65 9.56
N VAL A 117 13.88 26.41 8.48
CA VAL A 117 12.60 26.40 7.78
C VAL A 117 12.32 25.00 7.19
N LEU A 118 11.17 24.45 7.51
CA LEU A 118 10.66 23.20 6.94
C LEU A 118 9.68 23.49 5.81
N LEU A 119 8.57 24.16 6.11
CA LEU A 119 7.50 24.49 5.16
C LEU A 119 6.91 25.86 5.48
N LYS A 120 6.41 26.55 4.46
CA LYS A 120 5.63 27.78 4.61
C LYS A 120 4.33 27.70 3.84
N ASP A 121 3.25 28.17 4.45
CA ASP A 121 2.06 28.52 3.68
C ASP A 121 2.40 29.68 2.72
N LYS A 122 1.78 29.66 1.55
CA LYS A 122 1.78 30.85 0.70
C LYS A 122 0.85 31.90 1.31
N ASP A 123 1.28 33.15 1.36
CA ASP A 123 0.43 34.26 1.81
C ASP A 123 -0.87 34.29 1.01
N TYR A 124 -2.00 34.41 1.70
CA TYR A 124 -3.35 34.31 1.12
C TYR A 124 -3.61 33.02 0.34
N GLY A 125 -2.88 31.95 0.66
CA GLY A 125 -2.93 30.67 -0.04
C GLY A 125 -4.17 29.83 0.28
N THR A 126 -4.92 30.16 1.35
CA THR A 126 -6.19 29.53 1.68
C THR A 126 -7.34 30.23 0.97
N GLN A 127 -8.16 29.48 0.24
CA GLN A 127 -9.30 30.04 -0.49
C GLN A 127 -10.53 29.14 -0.35
N PHE A 128 -11.69 29.78 -0.16
CA PHE A 128 -13.00 29.14 -0.12
C PHE A 128 -13.86 29.77 -1.22
N THR A 129 -14.09 29.04 -2.32
CA THR A 129 -14.94 29.49 -3.44
C THR A 129 -16.32 28.84 -3.29
N PRO A 130 -17.40 29.60 -3.17
CA PRO A 130 -18.75 29.04 -3.03
C PRO A 130 -19.07 28.01 -4.09
N PHE A 131 -19.63 26.87 -3.67
CA PHE A 131 -19.94 25.73 -4.51
C PHE A 131 -21.28 25.11 -4.08
N ASP A 132 -22.09 24.69 -5.04
CA ASP A 132 -23.32 23.92 -4.81
C ASP A 132 -23.00 22.43 -4.87
N ASP A 133 -22.94 21.76 -3.72
CA ASP A 133 -22.67 20.34 -3.58
C ASP A 133 -24.00 19.56 -3.57
N ALA A 134 -24.53 19.26 -4.76
CA ALA A 134 -25.78 18.51 -4.92
C ALA A 134 -26.98 19.14 -4.15
N GLY A 135 -27.11 20.46 -4.21
CA GLY A 135 -28.15 21.22 -3.51
C GLY A 135 -27.78 21.61 -2.05
N THR A 136 -26.57 21.31 -1.61
CA THR A 136 -26.04 21.74 -0.32
C THR A 136 -24.96 22.79 -0.52
N PHE A 137 -25.09 23.93 0.16
CA PHE A 137 -24.06 24.98 0.09
C PHE A 137 -22.74 24.47 0.72
N SER A 138 -21.63 24.64 -0.01
CA SER A 138 -20.28 24.25 0.38
C SER A 138 -19.27 25.15 -0.36
N TYR A 139 -18.01 24.70 -0.44
CA TYR A 139 -16.93 25.41 -1.12
C TYR A 139 -16.06 24.47 -1.94
N ASN A 140 -15.48 24.98 -3.03
CA ASN A 140 -14.20 24.48 -3.48
C ASN A 140 -13.14 25.01 -2.50
N VAL A 141 -12.25 24.14 -2.03
CA VAL A 141 -11.29 24.50 -0.97
C VAL A 141 -9.88 24.36 -1.49
N ARG A 142 -9.11 25.45 -1.37
CA ARG A 142 -7.71 25.47 -1.77
C ARG A 142 -6.78 25.85 -0.64
N GLN A 143 -5.62 25.22 -0.60
CA GLN A 143 -4.47 25.62 0.23
C GLN A 143 -3.19 25.55 -0.59
N ALA A 144 -2.40 26.61 -0.51
CA ALA A 144 -1.11 26.70 -1.21
C ALA A 144 0.06 26.87 -0.25
N PHE A 145 1.20 26.32 -0.64
CA PHE A 145 2.45 26.28 0.10
C PHE A 145 3.62 26.72 -0.75
N LEU A 146 4.73 27.08 -0.10
CA LEU A 146 6.00 27.43 -0.73
C LEU A 146 7.05 26.38 -0.37
N LEU A 147 7.60 25.74 -1.38
CA LEU A 147 8.72 24.81 -1.24
C LEU A 147 10.05 25.46 -1.64
N ASP A 148 11.14 25.02 -1.03
CA ASP A 148 12.47 25.43 -1.49
C ASP A 148 12.73 24.91 -2.91
N LYS A 149 13.55 25.66 -3.67
CA LYS A 149 13.83 25.34 -5.07
C LYS A 149 14.39 23.92 -5.28
N ASP A 150 15.27 23.50 -4.38
CA ASP A 150 15.98 22.22 -4.48
C ASP A 150 15.34 21.11 -3.61
N GLU A 151 14.18 21.39 -3.00
CA GLU A 151 13.46 20.44 -2.20
C GLU A 151 12.81 19.37 -3.07
N VAL A 152 13.00 18.11 -2.72
CA VAL A 152 12.36 16.96 -3.37
C VAL A 152 11.20 16.49 -2.53
N ILE A 153 10.07 16.21 -3.17
CA ILE A 153 8.87 15.68 -2.54
C ILE A 153 8.43 14.39 -3.22
N TYR A 154 7.81 13.53 -2.44
CA TYR A 154 7.32 12.21 -2.80
C TYR A 154 5.89 12.02 -2.34
N GLY A 155 5.27 10.86 -2.67
CA GLY A 155 3.94 10.50 -2.16
C GLY A 155 2.85 10.63 -3.21
N LEU A 156 1.70 11.20 -2.83
CA LEU A 156 0.47 11.31 -3.64
C LEU A 156 -0.16 9.96 -4.03
N GLY A 157 0.23 8.89 -3.36
CA GLY A 157 -0.24 7.53 -3.59
C GLY A 157 0.42 6.84 -4.77
N GLN A 158 -0.34 6.04 -5.50
CA GLN A 158 0.10 5.30 -6.69
C GLN A 158 -0.34 6.06 -7.94
N GLN A 159 0.60 6.67 -8.66
CA GLN A 159 0.35 7.37 -9.92
C GLN A 159 1.16 6.72 -11.06
N GLN A 160 0.57 6.63 -12.25
CA GLN A 160 1.17 5.98 -13.43
C GLN A 160 2.10 6.93 -14.23
N THR A 161 2.77 7.86 -13.55
CA THR A 161 3.64 8.86 -14.19
C THR A 161 5.03 8.34 -14.50
N GLY A 162 5.48 7.30 -13.80
CA GLY A 162 6.86 6.81 -13.86
C GLY A 162 7.86 7.71 -13.15
N LYS A 163 7.43 8.62 -12.28
CA LYS A 163 8.28 9.54 -11.53
C LYS A 163 8.25 9.24 -10.03
N VAL A 164 9.40 9.23 -9.40
CA VAL A 164 9.53 9.15 -7.95
C VAL A 164 9.45 10.55 -7.33
N ASN A 165 10.24 11.50 -7.84
CA ASN A 165 10.16 12.90 -7.43
C ASN A 165 8.89 13.56 -7.99
N GLN A 166 8.01 14.07 -7.12
CA GLN A 166 6.73 14.66 -7.47
C GLN A 166 6.78 16.19 -7.69
N ARG A 167 7.97 16.78 -7.81
CA ARG A 167 8.12 18.21 -8.16
C ARG A 167 7.66 18.48 -9.58
N ASN A 168 7.09 19.66 -9.79
CA ASN A 168 6.61 20.15 -11.09
C ASN A 168 5.55 19.22 -11.72
N GLN A 169 4.66 18.64 -10.87
CA GLN A 169 3.56 17.81 -11.32
C GLN A 169 2.23 18.54 -11.19
N LYS A 170 1.31 18.21 -12.10
CA LYS A 170 -0.11 18.55 -11.99
C LYS A 170 -0.90 17.25 -12.07
N LEU A 171 -1.52 16.82 -10.97
CA LEU A 171 -2.17 15.54 -10.83
C LEU A 171 -3.58 15.71 -10.28
N PHE A 172 -4.56 15.13 -10.96
CA PHE A 172 -5.91 15.05 -10.45
C PHE A 172 -6.06 13.81 -9.58
N LEU A 173 -6.08 14.02 -8.26
CA LEU A 173 -6.17 12.98 -7.24
C LEU A 173 -7.61 12.51 -7.12
N ARG A 174 -7.96 11.50 -7.88
CA ARG A 174 -9.25 10.81 -7.88
C ARG A 174 -9.00 9.31 -8.00
N ASN A 175 -9.46 8.52 -7.03
CA ASN A 175 -9.35 7.07 -7.05
C ASN A 175 -10.05 6.49 -8.29
N LYS A 176 -9.36 5.64 -9.00
CA LYS A 176 -9.83 4.86 -10.15
C LYS A 176 -8.92 3.64 -10.33
N ASN A 177 -9.36 2.67 -11.12
CA ASN A 177 -8.50 1.54 -11.49
C ASN A 177 -7.11 2.02 -11.95
N MET A 178 -6.04 1.43 -11.46
CA MET A 178 -4.62 1.78 -11.67
C MET A 178 -4.14 3.10 -11.03
N SER A 179 -4.98 3.85 -10.34
CA SER A 179 -4.58 5.07 -9.62
C SER A 179 -5.14 5.09 -8.21
N ILE A 180 -4.26 5.10 -7.23
CA ILE A 180 -4.60 5.26 -5.82
C ILE A 180 -4.18 6.66 -5.39
N CYS A 181 -5.14 7.47 -4.98
CA CYS A 181 -4.95 8.88 -4.71
C CYS A 181 -4.92 9.16 -3.21
N ILE A 182 -3.75 9.52 -2.70
CA ILE A 182 -3.53 9.87 -1.30
C ILE A 182 -3.01 11.31 -1.25
N PRO A 183 -3.78 12.26 -0.71
CA PRO A 183 -3.36 13.67 -0.64
C PRO A 183 -2.34 13.88 0.48
N PHE A 184 -1.20 13.22 0.35
CA PHE A 184 -0.07 13.26 1.28
C PHE A 184 1.24 13.44 0.51
N ILE A 185 2.06 14.36 0.93
CA ILE A 185 3.44 14.50 0.47
C ILE A 185 4.43 14.19 1.58
N HIS A 186 5.59 13.66 1.18
CA HIS A 186 6.74 13.37 2.01
C HIS A 186 7.93 14.17 1.49
N SER A 187 8.48 15.07 2.30
CA SER A 187 9.63 15.89 1.92
C SER A 187 10.96 15.25 2.34
N VAL A 188 11.98 15.39 1.47
CA VAL A 188 13.37 15.03 1.80
C VAL A 188 13.90 15.75 3.03
N LYS A 189 13.29 16.87 3.46
CA LYS A 189 13.60 17.59 4.70
C LYS A 189 13.18 16.85 5.96
N GLY A 190 12.49 15.70 5.85
CA GLY A 190 12.04 14.88 6.98
C GLY A 190 10.73 15.34 7.59
N TYR A 191 9.80 15.87 6.77
CA TYR A 191 8.43 16.12 7.16
C TYR A 191 7.43 15.51 6.17
N GLY A 192 6.22 15.25 6.63
CA GLY A 192 5.06 14.91 5.83
C GLY A 192 3.96 15.97 5.97
N LEU A 193 3.16 16.13 4.92
CA LEU A 193 1.99 16.99 4.91
C LEU A 193 0.79 16.19 4.42
N TYR A 194 -0.21 16.00 5.27
CA TYR A 194 -1.47 15.35 4.94
C TYR A 194 -2.59 16.38 4.79
N TRP A 195 -3.19 16.43 3.61
CA TRP A 195 -4.39 17.21 3.30
C TRP A 195 -5.62 16.36 3.55
N ASP A 196 -6.34 16.62 4.65
CA ASP A 196 -7.49 15.81 5.08
C ASP A 196 -8.78 16.26 4.40
N ASN A 197 -8.89 15.95 3.12
CA ASN A 197 -10.09 16.12 2.32
C ASN A 197 -10.29 14.88 1.43
N TYR A 198 -11.53 14.42 1.29
CA TYR A 198 -11.86 13.15 0.62
C TYR A 198 -12.45 13.33 -0.77
N SER A 199 -12.69 14.56 -1.20
CA SER A 199 -13.17 14.83 -2.55
C SER A 199 -12.06 14.75 -3.60
N PRO A 200 -12.37 14.56 -4.88
CA PRO A 200 -11.38 14.71 -5.93
C PRO A 200 -10.63 16.03 -5.77
N THR A 201 -9.30 15.97 -5.85
CA THR A 201 -8.41 17.09 -5.52
C THR A 201 -7.37 17.29 -6.61
N MET A 202 -7.24 18.50 -7.12
CA MET A 202 -6.14 18.86 -8.00
C MET A 202 -4.91 19.19 -7.17
N PHE A 203 -3.85 18.37 -7.30
CA PHE A 203 -2.52 18.71 -6.82
C PHE A 203 -1.75 19.44 -7.92
N THR A 204 -1.10 20.55 -7.56
CA THR A 204 -0.23 21.30 -8.48
C THR A 204 1.03 21.70 -7.76
N ASP A 205 2.20 21.37 -8.33
CA ASP A 205 3.49 21.92 -7.93
C ASP A 205 4.15 22.60 -9.14
N ASN A 206 4.58 23.84 -8.96
CA ASN A 206 5.30 24.64 -9.94
C ASN A 206 6.27 25.59 -9.21
N PRO A 207 7.12 26.37 -9.92
CA PRO A 207 8.07 27.27 -9.28
C PRO A 207 7.49 28.34 -8.35
N GLN A 208 6.18 28.64 -8.45
CA GLN A 208 5.51 29.68 -7.67
C GLN A 208 4.84 29.15 -6.43
N GLU A 209 4.42 27.88 -6.44
CA GLU A 209 3.67 27.28 -5.33
C GLU A 209 3.47 25.77 -5.50
N MET A 210 3.20 25.11 -4.40
CA MET A 210 2.54 23.80 -4.34
C MET A 210 1.13 23.98 -3.76
N SER A 211 0.10 23.38 -4.35
CA SER A 211 -1.28 23.49 -3.85
C SER A 211 -2.08 22.22 -3.93
N PHE A 212 -3.08 22.12 -3.02
CA PHE A 212 -4.21 21.20 -3.08
C PHE A 212 -5.47 22.02 -3.32
N ASP A 213 -6.22 21.66 -4.36
CA ASP A 213 -7.50 22.28 -4.74
C ASP A 213 -8.57 21.19 -4.76
N SER A 214 -9.37 21.09 -3.70
CA SER A 214 -10.43 20.08 -3.56
C SER A 214 -11.77 20.59 -4.13
N GLU A 215 -12.49 19.70 -4.82
CA GLU A 215 -13.78 20.06 -5.42
C GLU A 215 -14.84 20.42 -4.38
N VAL A 216 -14.82 19.77 -3.19
CA VAL A 216 -15.80 20.05 -2.13
C VAL A 216 -15.13 19.99 -0.76
N GLY A 217 -15.48 20.97 0.09
CA GLY A 217 -15.13 20.96 1.50
C GLY A 217 -15.70 22.18 2.23
N ASP A 218 -15.80 22.09 3.56
CA ASP A 218 -16.27 23.18 4.41
C ASP A 218 -15.14 23.73 5.29
N CYS A 219 -13.94 23.19 5.14
CA CYS A 219 -12.71 23.59 5.83
C CYS A 219 -11.48 23.25 5.01
N ALA A 220 -10.40 23.97 5.24
CA ALA A 220 -9.03 23.56 4.89
C ALA A 220 -8.42 22.90 6.12
N ASP A 221 -8.17 21.60 6.07
CA ASP A 221 -7.72 20.79 7.20
C ASP A 221 -6.47 20.00 6.79
N TYR A 222 -5.35 20.29 7.42
CA TYR A 222 -4.11 19.56 7.12
C TYR A 222 -3.27 19.31 8.35
N TYR A 223 -2.48 18.24 8.28
CA TYR A 223 -1.59 17.81 9.33
C TYR A 223 -0.14 17.90 8.85
N PHE A 224 0.67 18.62 9.63
CA PHE A 224 2.12 18.68 9.44
C PHE A 224 2.77 17.69 10.41
N ILE A 225 3.59 16.78 9.86
CA ILE A 225 4.21 15.67 10.60
C ILE A 225 5.73 15.78 10.46
N TYR A 226 6.43 16.06 11.54
CA TYR A 226 7.89 16.15 11.54
C TYR A 226 8.52 14.85 12.06
N GLY A 227 9.30 14.18 11.24
CA GLY A 227 9.98 12.93 11.59
C GLY A 227 11.51 13.05 11.60
N SER A 228 12.06 14.21 11.22
CA SER A 228 13.50 14.46 10.97
C SER A 228 14.13 13.60 9.86
N ASN A 229 13.55 12.45 9.57
CA ASN A 229 13.94 11.52 8.51
C ASN A 229 12.69 10.75 8.03
N ALA A 230 12.83 9.95 6.97
CA ALA A 230 11.71 9.26 6.36
C ALA A 230 11.02 8.24 7.29
N ASP A 231 11.77 7.47 8.06
CA ASP A 231 11.20 6.53 9.03
C ASP A 231 10.39 7.24 10.11
N GLY A 232 10.88 8.39 10.60
CA GLY A 232 10.18 9.20 11.59
C GLY A 232 8.88 9.81 11.03
N VAL A 233 8.87 10.24 9.76
CA VAL A 233 7.65 10.72 9.09
C VAL A 233 6.62 9.60 8.99
N ILE A 234 7.02 8.40 8.55
CA ILE A 234 6.14 7.23 8.45
C ILE A 234 5.61 6.81 9.83
N ALA A 235 6.46 6.84 10.86
CA ALA A 235 6.03 6.57 12.23
C ALA A 235 4.98 7.58 12.70
N GLY A 236 5.18 8.88 12.41
CA GLY A 236 4.21 9.94 12.69
C GLY A 236 2.89 9.78 11.93
N VAL A 237 2.93 9.37 10.65
CA VAL A 237 1.74 9.04 9.87
C VAL A 237 0.94 7.92 10.53
N ARG A 238 1.60 6.84 10.97
CA ARG A 238 0.94 5.70 11.60
C ARG A 238 0.48 5.99 13.03
N ASP A 239 1.20 6.83 13.75
CA ASP A 239 0.74 7.36 15.04
C ASP A 239 -0.56 8.17 14.86
N LEU A 240 -0.61 9.02 13.84
CA LEU A 240 -1.78 9.84 13.53
C LEU A 240 -2.97 8.99 13.02
N THR A 241 -2.73 7.97 12.20
CA THR A 241 -3.77 7.29 11.41
C THR A 241 -4.00 5.83 11.79
N GLY A 242 -3.25 5.30 12.72
CA GLY A 242 -3.32 3.91 13.20
C GLY A 242 -2.27 2.99 12.60
N GLN A 243 -1.81 2.03 13.39
CA GLN A 243 -0.79 1.05 13.03
C GLN A 243 -1.37 -0.04 12.11
N ALA A 244 -0.50 -0.64 11.29
CA ALA A 244 -0.85 -1.82 10.50
C ALA A 244 -0.81 -3.07 11.39
N PRO A 245 -1.86 -3.91 11.43
CA PRO A 245 -1.81 -5.18 12.14
C PRO A 245 -0.87 -6.17 11.45
N LEU A 246 -0.40 -7.17 12.22
CA LEU A 246 0.49 -8.20 11.71
C LEU A 246 -0.27 -9.17 10.79
N TYR A 247 0.27 -9.39 9.61
CA TYR A 247 -0.29 -10.36 8.66
C TYR A 247 -0.02 -11.81 9.09
N PRO A 248 -0.89 -12.76 8.70
CA PRO A 248 -0.60 -14.18 8.84
C PRO A 248 0.66 -14.57 8.04
N LEU A 249 1.47 -15.48 8.57
CA LEU A 249 2.70 -15.92 7.89
C LEU A 249 2.45 -16.44 6.46
N TRP A 250 1.38 -17.21 6.25
CA TRP A 250 1.02 -17.79 4.95
C TRP A 250 0.76 -16.74 3.84
N THR A 251 0.38 -15.51 4.19
CA THR A 251 0.17 -14.45 3.20
C THR A 251 1.46 -14.00 2.53
N LEU A 252 2.60 -14.24 3.18
CA LEU A 252 3.93 -13.86 2.69
C LEU A 252 4.54 -14.89 1.73
N GLY A 253 3.93 -16.06 1.56
CA GLY A 253 4.28 -17.04 0.55
C GLY A 253 3.85 -16.63 -0.87
N PHE A 254 3.71 -17.60 -1.76
CA PHE A 254 3.27 -17.39 -3.13
C PHE A 254 1.77 -17.63 -3.30
N TRP A 255 1.11 -16.77 -4.07
CA TRP A 255 -0.29 -16.82 -4.39
C TRP A 255 -0.54 -16.96 -5.87
N GLN A 256 -1.32 -17.97 -6.26
CA GLN A 256 -1.77 -18.14 -7.63
C GLN A 256 -3.20 -17.65 -7.80
N CYS A 257 -3.40 -16.85 -8.83
CA CYS A 257 -4.69 -16.33 -9.25
C CYS A 257 -4.81 -16.37 -10.78
N ARG A 258 -6.02 -16.40 -11.26
CA ARG A 258 -6.38 -16.24 -12.67
C ARG A 258 -7.75 -15.57 -12.76
N GLU A 259 -7.95 -14.68 -13.68
CA GLU A 259 -9.28 -14.29 -14.15
C GLU A 259 -9.65 -15.19 -15.32
N ARG A 260 -10.33 -16.38 -15.13
CA ARG A 260 -10.75 -16.93 -13.84
C ARG A 260 -10.80 -18.46 -13.91
N TYR A 261 -10.80 -19.10 -12.77
CA TYR A 261 -11.13 -20.53 -12.70
C TYR A 261 -12.64 -20.73 -12.85
N LYS A 262 -13.06 -21.69 -13.70
CA LYS A 262 -14.47 -21.87 -14.09
C LYS A 262 -15.19 -22.95 -13.31
N SER A 263 -14.47 -23.73 -12.51
CA SER A 263 -15.04 -24.80 -11.71
C SER A 263 -14.18 -25.07 -10.46
N PRO A 264 -14.75 -25.70 -9.45
CA PRO A 264 -13.99 -26.17 -8.28
C PRO A 264 -12.88 -27.15 -8.66
N ASP A 265 -13.13 -28.04 -9.64
CA ASP A 265 -12.14 -29.01 -10.09
C ASP A 265 -10.92 -28.33 -10.69
N GLU A 266 -11.11 -27.35 -11.59
CA GLU A 266 -10.02 -26.59 -12.22
C GLU A 266 -9.16 -25.88 -11.16
N LEU A 267 -9.79 -25.25 -10.17
CA LEU A 267 -9.08 -24.56 -9.09
C LEU A 267 -8.29 -25.54 -8.21
N CYS A 268 -8.87 -26.68 -7.86
CA CYS A 268 -8.19 -27.70 -7.05
C CYS A 268 -7.05 -28.37 -7.82
N GLU A 269 -7.18 -28.60 -9.13
CA GLU A 269 -6.13 -29.15 -9.99
C GLU A 269 -4.90 -28.26 -10.04
N VAL A 270 -5.07 -26.95 -10.00
CA VAL A 270 -3.92 -26.03 -9.92
C VAL A 270 -3.11 -26.24 -8.64
N VAL A 271 -3.78 -26.43 -7.50
CA VAL A 271 -3.09 -26.71 -6.23
C VAL A 271 -2.37 -28.06 -6.28
N ASP A 272 -3.00 -29.09 -6.87
CA ASP A 272 -2.39 -30.39 -7.09
C ASP A 272 -1.12 -30.28 -7.93
N GLU A 273 -1.17 -29.58 -9.08
CA GLU A 273 -0.02 -29.39 -9.98
C GLU A 273 1.17 -28.72 -9.27
N TYR A 274 0.93 -27.68 -8.47
CA TYR A 274 2.02 -27.06 -7.69
C TYR A 274 2.63 -28.05 -6.69
N ARG A 275 1.82 -28.88 -5.98
CA ARG A 275 2.30 -29.88 -5.04
C ARG A 275 3.05 -31.00 -5.74
N ASP A 276 2.55 -31.53 -6.86
CA ASP A 276 3.16 -32.61 -7.64
C ASP A 276 4.52 -32.19 -8.22
N ARG A 277 4.61 -30.95 -8.71
CA ARG A 277 5.85 -30.35 -9.21
C ARG A 277 6.80 -29.91 -8.10
N LYS A 278 6.38 -29.96 -6.83
CA LYS A 278 7.14 -29.48 -5.67
C LYS A 278 7.51 -28.00 -5.76
N VAL A 279 6.68 -27.20 -6.39
CA VAL A 279 6.78 -25.75 -6.39
C VAL A 279 5.97 -25.19 -5.23
N PRO A 280 6.58 -24.38 -4.34
CA PRO A 280 5.88 -23.87 -3.19
C PRO A 280 4.66 -23.01 -3.53
N LEU A 281 3.59 -23.17 -2.75
CA LEU A 281 2.34 -22.42 -2.88
C LEU A 281 1.66 -22.32 -1.51
N ASP A 282 1.31 -21.13 -1.06
CA ASP A 282 0.48 -20.93 0.14
C ASP A 282 -0.97 -20.71 -0.16
N GLY A 283 -1.29 -20.06 -1.27
CA GLY A 283 -2.67 -19.73 -1.51
C GLY A 283 -3.10 -19.70 -2.97
N ILE A 284 -4.39 -19.94 -3.14
CA ILE A 284 -5.09 -19.81 -4.42
C ILE A 284 -6.26 -18.86 -4.26
N ILE A 285 -6.59 -18.13 -5.33
CA ILE A 285 -7.65 -17.13 -5.28
C ILE A 285 -8.79 -17.53 -6.24
N GLN A 286 -9.99 -17.62 -5.68
CA GLN A 286 -11.23 -17.73 -6.44
C GLN A 286 -11.66 -16.33 -6.87
N ASP A 287 -11.58 -16.06 -8.17
CA ASP A 287 -12.07 -14.84 -8.77
C ASP A 287 -13.60 -14.87 -8.94
N TRP A 288 -14.16 -13.83 -9.54
CA TRP A 288 -15.58 -13.65 -9.76
C TRP A 288 -16.25 -14.83 -10.51
N GLN A 289 -17.54 -14.77 -10.75
CA GLN A 289 -18.38 -15.80 -11.40
C GLN A 289 -18.73 -17.04 -10.56
N TYR A 290 -18.26 -17.21 -9.36
CA TYR A 290 -18.82 -18.25 -8.49
C TYR A 290 -20.31 -17.99 -8.16
N TRP A 291 -20.76 -16.75 -8.27
CA TRP A 291 -22.17 -16.34 -8.16
C TRP A 291 -22.98 -16.54 -9.44
N GLY A 292 -22.34 -16.76 -10.58
CA GLY A 292 -22.98 -17.01 -11.87
C GLY A 292 -23.01 -15.79 -12.82
N CYS A 293 -24.19 -15.43 -13.34
CA CYS A 293 -24.34 -14.40 -14.37
C CYS A 293 -24.18 -12.96 -13.84
N ASP A 294 -24.08 -11.99 -14.77
CA ASP A 294 -23.84 -10.58 -14.47
C ASP A 294 -24.99 -9.94 -13.67
N SER A 295 -26.27 -10.31 -13.94
CA SER A 295 -27.39 -9.80 -13.16
C SER A 295 -27.37 -10.27 -11.69
N ASN A 296 -26.62 -11.36 -11.41
CA ASN A 296 -26.39 -11.89 -10.06
C ASN A 296 -25.05 -11.47 -9.48
N TRP A 297 -24.46 -10.39 -10.01
CA TRP A 297 -23.14 -9.92 -9.65
C TRP A 297 -22.95 -9.76 -8.15
N ASN A 298 -21.89 -10.39 -7.62
CA ASN A 298 -21.51 -10.33 -6.21
C ASN A 298 -22.67 -10.73 -5.25
N SER A 299 -23.42 -11.76 -5.58
CA SER A 299 -24.49 -12.24 -4.69
C SER A 299 -23.98 -12.73 -3.32
N MET A 300 -22.66 -12.86 -3.16
CA MET A 300 -21.99 -13.47 -1.99
C MET A 300 -22.47 -14.89 -1.69
N LYS A 301 -22.92 -15.57 -2.74
CA LYS A 301 -23.37 -16.96 -2.67
C LYS A 301 -22.80 -17.72 -3.86
N PHE A 302 -22.45 -18.98 -3.64
CA PHE A 302 -22.13 -19.88 -4.74
C PHE A 302 -23.43 -20.29 -5.42
N GLN A 303 -23.74 -19.66 -6.55
CA GLN A 303 -24.96 -19.92 -7.33
C GLN A 303 -24.65 -20.38 -8.77
N ASN A 304 -23.40 -20.23 -9.22
CA ASN A 304 -22.97 -20.83 -10.48
C ASN A 304 -23.16 -22.34 -10.40
N PRO A 305 -23.94 -22.92 -11.33
CA PRO A 305 -24.32 -24.33 -11.26
C PRO A 305 -23.14 -25.30 -11.30
N ARG A 306 -21.98 -24.88 -11.81
CA ARG A 306 -20.75 -25.68 -11.79
C ARG A 306 -20.17 -25.86 -10.39
N TYR A 307 -20.25 -24.81 -9.55
CA TYR A 307 -19.70 -24.83 -8.20
C TYR A 307 -20.57 -25.59 -7.20
N ILE A 308 -21.83 -25.78 -7.50
CA ILE A 308 -22.81 -26.44 -6.61
C ILE A 308 -23.36 -27.74 -7.20
N ASN A 309 -22.76 -28.29 -8.26
CA ASN A 309 -23.15 -29.49 -8.96
C ASN A 309 -24.63 -29.52 -9.40
N LYS A 310 -25.09 -28.39 -9.99
CA LYS A 310 -26.47 -28.19 -10.47
C LYS A 310 -26.57 -27.95 -11.98
N MET A 311 -25.59 -28.40 -12.76
CA MET A 311 -25.64 -28.36 -14.21
C MET A 311 -26.84 -29.20 -14.69
N GLY A 312 -27.70 -28.58 -15.54
CA GLY A 312 -28.94 -29.17 -16.03
C GLY A 312 -30.16 -28.94 -15.13
N ASP A 313 -30.02 -28.43 -13.94
CA ASP A 313 -31.15 -28.03 -13.09
C ASP A 313 -31.68 -26.66 -13.55
N LYS A 314 -32.97 -26.66 -14.02
CA LYS A 314 -33.59 -25.46 -14.60
C LYS A 314 -33.61 -24.26 -13.67
N GLU A 315 -33.67 -24.44 -12.37
CA GLU A 315 -33.68 -23.37 -11.37
C GLU A 315 -32.32 -22.67 -11.33
N TYR A 316 -31.23 -23.45 -11.44
CA TYR A 316 -29.87 -22.94 -11.33
C TYR A 316 -29.25 -22.54 -12.66
N MET A 317 -29.73 -23.07 -13.79
CA MET A 317 -29.18 -22.74 -15.11
C MET A 317 -29.33 -21.26 -15.48
N LYS A 318 -30.25 -20.51 -14.88
CA LYS A 318 -30.34 -19.05 -15.01
C LYS A 318 -29.11 -18.29 -14.49
N TYR A 319 -28.34 -18.94 -13.62
CA TYR A 319 -27.10 -18.38 -13.07
C TYR A 319 -25.86 -18.83 -13.86
N LEU A 320 -26.01 -19.53 -14.97
CA LEU A 320 -24.84 -19.79 -15.83
C LEU A 320 -24.28 -18.48 -16.34
N PRO A 321 -22.93 -18.27 -16.26
CA PRO A 321 -22.31 -17.04 -16.71
C PRO A 321 -22.66 -16.71 -18.17
N ASN A 322 -22.79 -15.40 -18.45
CA ASN A 322 -23.14 -14.93 -19.78
C ASN A 322 -22.10 -15.38 -20.83
N GLY A 323 -22.59 -15.88 -21.98
CA GLY A 323 -21.73 -16.35 -23.07
C GLY A 323 -21.11 -17.73 -22.87
N GLU A 324 -21.39 -18.42 -21.76
CA GLU A 324 -20.93 -19.78 -21.55
C GLU A 324 -21.89 -20.80 -22.13
N ASN A 325 -21.32 -21.83 -22.78
CA ASN A 325 -22.11 -22.90 -23.38
C ASN A 325 -22.63 -23.86 -22.29
N PRO A 326 -23.97 -24.02 -22.12
CA PRO A 326 -24.52 -24.98 -21.17
C PRO A 326 -24.16 -26.43 -21.51
N ASP A 327 -23.94 -26.73 -22.79
CA ASP A 327 -23.57 -28.05 -23.28
C ASP A 327 -22.07 -28.34 -23.24
N ALA A 328 -21.25 -27.37 -22.85
CA ALA A 328 -19.82 -27.62 -22.62
C ALA A 328 -19.71 -28.72 -21.53
N ARG A 329 -19.35 -29.91 -21.93
CA ARG A 329 -19.17 -31.08 -21.05
C ARG A 329 -17.94 -30.90 -20.20
N TYR A 330 -18.09 -30.16 -19.14
CA TYR A 330 -17.27 -30.40 -17.98
C TYR A 330 -17.71 -31.76 -17.46
N GLY A 331 -16.84 -32.76 -17.41
CA GLY A 331 -17.19 -34.13 -16.96
C GLY A 331 -17.95 -34.14 -15.63
N THR A 332 -18.26 -35.30 -15.10
CA THR A 332 -18.88 -35.39 -13.77
C THR A 332 -17.95 -34.68 -12.76
N PRO A 333 -18.43 -33.66 -12.04
CA PRO A 333 -17.56 -32.91 -11.13
C PRO A 333 -17.01 -33.83 -10.03
N ARG A 334 -15.70 -33.82 -9.84
CA ARG A 334 -15.01 -34.49 -8.72
C ARG A 334 -15.40 -33.79 -7.41
N ILE A 335 -15.35 -32.46 -7.42
CA ILE A 335 -15.70 -31.58 -6.31
C ILE A 335 -17.15 -31.11 -6.48
N LYS A 336 -18.01 -31.38 -5.51
CA LYS A 336 -19.47 -31.22 -5.66
C LYS A 336 -20.06 -30.04 -4.90
N SER A 337 -19.29 -29.39 -4.06
CA SER A 337 -19.75 -28.24 -3.28
C SER A 337 -18.62 -27.26 -2.94
N PRO A 338 -18.94 -26.00 -2.62
CA PRO A 338 -17.97 -25.03 -2.15
C PRO A 338 -17.24 -25.48 -0.87
N GLN A 339 -17.95 -26.12 0.05
CA GLN A 339 -17.33 -26.66 1.27
C GLN A 339 -16.29 -27.73 0.93
N GLU A 340 -16.62 -28.67 0.04
CA GLU A 340 -15.68 -29.71 -0.38
C GLU A 340 -14.45 -29.13 -1.08
N MET A 341 -14.64 -28.05 -1.88
CA MET A 341 -13.54 -27.32 -2.52
C MET A 341 -12.57 -26.70 -1.47
N ILE A 342 -13.11 -25.98 -0.50
CA ILE A 342 -12.32 -25.34 0.55
C ILE A 342 -11.60 -26.40 1.39
N ASP A 343 -12.30 -27.44 1.81
CA ASP A 343 -11.71 -28.54 2.59
C ASP A 343 -10.61 -29.27 1.80
N TYR A 344 -10.79 -29.42 0.48
CA TYR A 344 -9.80 -30.04 -0.40
C TYR A 344 -8.50 -29.24 -0.45
N ILE A 345 -8.62 -27.91 -0.57
CA ILE A 345 -7.46 -26.99 -0.59
C ILE A 345 -6.73 -27.00 0.77
N HIS A 346 -7.47 -26.91 1.88
CA HIS A 346 -6.93 -26.96 3.22
C HIS A 346 -6.19 -28.29 3.50
N LYS A 347 -6.72 -29.43 3.03
CA LYS A 347 -6.04 -30.74 3.14
C LYS A 347 -4.69 -30.78 2.42
N ARG A 348 -4.45 -29.86 1.48
CA ARG A 348 -3.17 -29.70 0.79
C ARG A 348 -2.26 -28.63 1.42
N ASN A 349 -2.60 -28.20 2.62
CA ASN A 349 -1.92 -27.13 3.33
C ASN A 349 -1.78 -25.87 2.46
N ALA A 350 -2.84 -25.52 1.76
CA ALA A 350 -2.98 -24.26 1.05
C ALA A 350 -4.18 -23.48 1.58
N HIS A 351 -4.15 -22.17 1.42
CA HIS A 351 -5.22 -21.25 1.80
C HIS A 351 -6.02 -20.80 0.59
N ILE A 352 -7.25 -20.38 0.80
CA ILE A 352 -8.11 -19.86 -0.26
C ILE A 352 -8.64 -18.48 0.08
N MET A 353 -8.53 -17.57 -0.89
CA MET A 353 -9.10 -16.24 -0.86
C MET A 353 -10.15 -16.12 -1.97
N ILE A 354 -11.15 -15.27 -1.80
CA ILE A 354 -12.23 -15.10 -2.76
C ILE A 354 -12.49 -13.64 -3.08
N SER A 355 -12.79 -13.36 -4.36
CA SER A 355 -13.19 -12.05 -4.85
C SER A 355 -14.57 -11.67 -4.32
N VAL A 356 -14.68 -10.50 -3.71
CA VAL A 356 -15.93 -9.82 -3.34
C VAL A 356 -15.86 -8.37 -3.81
N TRP A 357 -17.01 -7.83 -4.21
CA TRP A 357 -17.09 -6.52 -4.83
C TRP A 357 -17.84 -5.52 -3.94
N ALA A 358 -17.60 -4.25 -4.15
CA ALA A 358 -18.35 -3.19 -3.48
C ALA A 358 -19.64 -2.82 -4.23
N SER A 359 -20.16 -3.70 -5.08
CA SER A 359 -21.33 -3.48 -5.93
C SER A 359 -22.15 -4.75 -6.07
N PHE A 360 -23.44 -4.61 -6.44
CA PHE A 360 -24.40 -5.71 -6.50
C PHE A 360 -25.23 -5.67 -7.77
N GLY A 361 -25.46 -6.85 -8.36
CA GLY A 361 -26.38 -7.03 -9.48
C GLY A 361 -27.85 -7.03 -9.03
N PRO A 362 -28.78 -6.64 -9.94
CA PRO A 362 -30.18 -6.41 -9.60
C PRO A 362 -30.96 -7.68 -9.19
N TRP A 363 -30.43 -8.89 -9.43
CA TRP A 363 -31.04 -10.12 -8.99
C TRP A 363 -30.65 -10.56 -7.57
N THR A 364 -29.70 -9.83 -6.96
CA THR A 364 -29.16 -10.22 -5.66
C THR A 364 -30.05 -9.74 -4.52
N GLU A 365 -30.13 -10.52 -3.46
CA GLU A 365 -30.76 -10.13 -2.19
C GLU A 365 -30.10 -8.88 -1.60
N MET A 366 -28.79 -8.76 -1.80
CA MET A 366 -28.00 -7.62 -1.32
C MET A 366 -28.40 -6.32 -2.02
N TYR A 367 -28.62 -6.34 -3.34
CA TYR A 367 -29.11 -5.16 -4.08
C TYR A 367 -30.41 -4.65 -3.45
N HIS A 368 -31.39 -5.55 -3.26
CA HIS A 368 -32.69 -5.16 -2.70
C HIS A 368 -32.61 -4.67 -1.26
N LYS A 369 -31.76 -5.28 -0.42
CA LYS A 369 -31.52 -4.81 0.95
C LYS A 369 -30.89 -3.42 0.97
N MET A 370 -29.88 -3.16 0.15
CA MET A 370 -29.23 -1.86 0.06
C MET A 370 -30.14 -0.79 -0.54
N ASP A 371 -30.95 -1.14 -1.55
CA ASP A 371 -31.93 -0.24 -2.16
C ASP A 371 -33.00 0.19 -1.13
N SER A 372 -33.51 -0.76 -0.34
CA SER A 372 -34.50 -0.46 0.71
C SER A 372 -33.97 0.48 1.81
N LEU A 373 -32.67 0.58 1.97
CA LEU A 373 -32.00 1.51 2.91
C LEU A 373 -31.56 2.82 2.23
N ASN A 374 -31.85 3.02 0.95
CA ASN A 374 -31.27 4.10 0.14
C ASN A 374 -29.73 4.10 0.22
N ALA A 375 -29.12 2.92 0.27
CA ALA A 375 -27.69 2.70 0.37
C ALA A 375 -27.07 2.12 -0.91
N LEU A 376 -27.71 2.33 -2.06
CA LEU A 376 -27.12 2.13 -3.39
C LEU A 376 -26.71 3.48 -3.98
N LEU A 377 -25.53 3.55 -4.58
CA LEU A 377 -25.13 4.71 -5.39
C LEU A 377 -25.86 4.67 -6.73
N HIS A 378 -26.32 5.82 -7.22
CA HIS A 378 -27.21 5.89 -8.38
C HIS A 378 -26.47 5.96 -9.73
N PHE A 379 -25.45 5.14 -9.89
CA PHE A 379 -24.75 4.93 -11.16
C PHE A 379 -24.39 3.45 -11.34
N GLU A 380 -24.21 3.04 -12.58
CA GLU A 380 -23.77 1.67 -12.89
C GLU A 380 -22.25 1.56 -12.84
N THR A 381 -21.79 0.39 -12.46
CA THR A 381 -20.38 -0.01 -12.47
C THR A 381 -20.20 -1.26 -13.32
N TRP A 382 -19.02 -1.87 -13.29
CA TRP A 382 -18.75 -3.13 -13.98
C TRP A 382 -19.64 -4.27 -13.44
N PRO A 383 -20.16 -5.19 -14.26
CA PRO A 383 -20.10 -5.20 -15.73
C PRO A 383 -21.12 -4.23 -16.37
N PRO A 384 -20.79 -3.69 -17.57
CA PRO A 384 -21.65 -2.70 -18.20
C PRO A 384 -23.02 -3.26 -18.61
N LYS A 385 -24.07 -2.44 -18.52
CA LYS A 385 -25.45 -2.75 -18.91
C LYS A 385 -26.10 -3.91 -18.14
N ALA A 386 -25.53 -4.30 -17.01
CA ALA A 386 -26.07 -5.33 -16.13
C ALA A 386 -26.90 -4.76 -14.96
N GLY A 387 -26.97 -3.44 -14.82
CA GLY A 387 -27.68 -2.76 -13.73
C GLY A 387 -26.98 -2.88 -12.38
N VAL A 388 -25.71 -3.20 -12.38
CA VAL A 388 -24.89 -3.36 -11.17
C VAL A 388 -24.60 -1.99 -10.57
N LYS A 389 -24.86 -1.83 -9.26
CA LYS A 389 -24.67 -0.57 -8.53
C LYS A 389 -23.77 -0.76 -7.30
N PRO A 390 -22.88 0.20 -7.02
CA PRO A 390 -22.12 0.19 -5.77
C PRO A 390 -23.03 0.43 -4.57
N TYR A 391 -22.65 -0.12 -3.42
CA TYR A 391 -23.32 0.24 -2.16
C TYR A 391 -22.60 1.43 -1.50
N ASP A 392 -23.25 2.06 -0.52
CA ASP A 392 -22.71 3.14 0.28
C ASP A 392 -21.97 2.60 1.53
N PRO A 393 -20.62 2.50 1.50
CA PRO A 393 -19.85 2.01 2.64
C PRO A 393 -19.73 3.03 3.77
N PHE A 394 -20.17 4.27 3.57
CA PHE A 394 -20.22 5.28 4.63
C PHE A 394 -21.36 5.00 5.61
N ASN A 395 -22.40 4.29 5.16
CA ASN A 395 -23.52 3.87 6.01
C ASN A 395 -23.12 2.66 6.89
N PRO A 396 -23.10 2.81 8.24
CA PRO A 396 -22.71 1.73 9.15
C PRO A 396 -23.63 0.51 9.10
N VAL A 397 -24.93 0.72 8.83
CA VAL A 397 -25.90 -0.38 8.70
C VAL A 397 -25.61 -1.19 7.42
N ALA A 398 -25.30 -0.50 6.31
CA ALA A 398 -24.92 -1.16 5.07
C ALA A 398 -23.65 -2.01 5.22
N ARG A 399 -22.63 -1.52 5.92
CA ARG A 399 -21.42 -2.32 6.24
C ARG A 399 -21.75 -3.57 7.07
N SER A 400 -22.62 -3.45 8.06
CA SER A 400 -23.04 -4.61 8.87
C SER A 400 -23.78 -5.67 8.05
N ILE A 401 -24.68 -5.24 7.16
CA ILE A 401 -25.41 -6.16 6.25
C ILE A 401 -24.41 -6.82 5.30
N TYR A 402 -23.45 -6.05 4.74
CA TYR A 402 -22.42 -6.57 3.85
C TYR A 402 -21.65 -7.71 4.53
N TRP A 403 -21.13 -7.49 5.73
CA TRP A 403 -20.40 -8.52 6.47
C TRP A 403 -21.26 -9.72 6.84
N ASN A 404 -22.49 -9.50 7.28
CA ASN A 404 -23.38 -10.61 7.68
C ASN A 404 -23.63 -11.60 6.53
N GLU A 405 -23.79 -11.11 5.30
CA GLU A 405 -23.92 -11.99 4.13
C GLU A 405 -22.59 -12.68 3.78
N MET A 406 -21.48 -11.97 3.81
CA MET A 406 -20.14 -12.56 3.64
C MET A 406 -19.90 -13.67 4.66
N LYS A 407 -20.17 -13.39 5.93
CA LYS A 407 -19.98 -14.34 7.02
C LYS A 407 -20.79 -15.61 6.80
N LYS A 408 -22.09 -15.45 6.65
CA LYS A 408 -23.04 -16.57 6.52
C LYS A 408 -22.75 -17.49 5.33
N ASN A 409 -22.42 -16.90 4.18
CA ASN A 409 -22.38 -17.64 2.92
C ASN A 409 -20.96 -18.04 2.48
N ILE A 410 -19.91 -17.41 3.06
CA ILE A 410 -18.53 -17.60 2.60
C ILE A 410 -17.58 -17.84 3.78
N PHE A 411 -17.53 -16.95 4.78
CA PHE A 411 -16.60 -17.08 5.91
C PHE A 411 -16.84 -18.36 6.71
N ASP A 412 -18.10 -18.68 7.00
CA ASP A 412 -18.48 -19.88 7.76
C ASP A 412 -18.19 -21.19 7.02
N LEU A 413 -17.89 -21.15 5.70
CA LEU A 413 -17.36 -22.27 4.94
C LEU A 413 -15.85 -22.50 5.14
N GLY A 414 -15.15 -21.57 5.83
CA GLY A 414 -13.72 -21.68 6.09
C GLY A 414 -12.82 -20.81 5.21
N MET A 415 -13.37 -19.83 4.50
CA MET A 415 -12.59 -18.89 3.67
C MET A 415 -11.51 -18.18 4.50
N ASP A 416 -10.29 -18.02 3.94
CA ASP A 416 -9.12 -17.53 4.68
C ASP A 416 -8.88 -16.03 4.51
N GLY A 417 -9.25 -15.45 3.38
CA GLY A 417 -9.01 -14.03 3.09
C GLY A 417 -9.96 -13.48 2.04
N TRP A 418 -9.88 -12.18 1.83
CA TRP A 418 -10.79 -11.44 0.98
C TRP A 418 -10.03 -10.66 -0.09
N TRP A 419 -10.50 -10.76 -1.32
CA TRP A 419 -10.10 -9.88 -2.41
C TRP A 419 -11.23 -8.88 -2.68
N LEU A 420 -11.05 -7.65 -2.16
CA LEU A 420 -11.98 -6.54 -2.30
C LEU A 420 -11.70 -5.83 -3.63
N ASP A 421 -12.33 -6.30 -4.69
CA ASP A 421 -12.18 -5.69 -6.00
C ASP A 421 -13.13 -4.50 -6.19
N SER A 422 -12.82 -3.61 -7.12
CA SER A 422 -13.64 -2.44 -7.48
C SER A 422 -13.97 -1.53 -6.29
N THR A 423 -12.99 -1.24 -5.46
CA THR A 423 -13.17 -0.40 -4.27
C THR A 423 -12.91 1.09 -4.50
N GLU A 424 -12.90 1.56 -5.74
CA GLU A 424 -12.84 2.99 -6.11
C GLU A 424 -14.17 3.74 -5.94
N PRO A 425 -15.39 3.22 -6.27
CA PRO A 425 -15.78 2.05 -7.07
C PRO A 425 -15.51 2.20 -8.58
N ASP A 426 -15.46 1.07 -9.29
CA ASP A 426 -15.15 1.05 -10.71
C ASP A 426 -16.25 1.73 -11.55
N HIS A 427 -15.87 2.74 -12.29
CA HIS A 427 -16.72 3.46 -13.20
C HIS A 427 -16.21 3.30 -14.63
N LEU A 428 -17.03 2.78 -15.50
CA LEU A 428 -16.69 2.66 -16.92
C LEU A 428 -16.76 4.01 -17.64
N GLU A 429 -17.80 4.78 -17.37
CA GLU A 429 -18.04 6.10 -17.97
C GLU A 429 -18.61 7.07 -16.93
N ILE A 430 -17.78 7.49 -16.00
CA ILE A 430 -18.20 8.39 -14.94
C ILE A 430 -18.62 9.73 -15.50
N GLN A 431 -19.85 10.14 -15.20
CA GLN A 431 -20.40 11.45 -15.51
C GLN A 431 -20.28 12.35 -14.29
N ASP A 432 -20.15 13.66 -14.51
CA ASP A 432 -20.06 14.61 -13.38
C ASP A 432 -21.26 14.51 -12.43
N LYS A 433 -22.47 14.29 -12.97
CA LYS A 433 -23.70 14.05 -12.19
C LYS A 433 -23.66 12.82 -11.29
N ASP A 434 -22.82 11.83 -11.56
CA ASP A 434 -22.72 10.61 -10.76
C ASP A 434 -22.10 10.92 -9.39
N PHE A 435 -21.25 11.96 -9.32
CA PHE A 435 -20.68 12.46 -8.08
C PHE A 435 -21.70 13.18 -7.18
N ASP A 436 -22.83 13.61 -7.73
CA ASP A 436 -23.92 14.24 -6.97
C ASP A 436 -24.81 13.20 -6.26
N THR A 437 -24.57 11.89 -6.49
CA THR A 437 -25.26 10.81 -5.78
C THR A 437 -25.11 10.99 -4.28
N LYS A 438 -26.24 10.88 -3.58
CA LYS A 438 -26.26 11.00 -2.12
C LYS A 438 -25.66 9.77 -1.45
N THR A 439 -24.78 10.01 -0.47
CA THR A 439 -24.26 9.00 0.48
C THR A 439 -24.72 9.34 1.90
N TYR A 440 -24.40 8.45 2.84
CA TYR A 440 -24.65 8.68 4.28
C TYR A 440 -23.97 9.95 4.83
N LEU A 441 -22.83 10.36 4.22
CA LEU A 441 -22.02 11.53 4.64
C LEU A 441 -22.09 12.74 3.68
N GLY A 442 -23.09 12.82 2.83
CA GLY A 442 -23.28 13.93 1.86
C GLY A 442 -23.22 13.43 0.42
N SER A 443 -22.79 14.26 -0.52
CA SER A 443 -22.61 13.83 -1.91
C SER A 443 -21.47 12.81 -2.05
N PHE A 444 -21.52 11.97 -3.08
CA PHE A 444 -20.40 11.07 -3.39
C PHE A 444 -19.13 11.86 -3.76
N ARG A 445 -19.28 13.07 -4.35
CA ARG A 445 -18.18 14.00 -4.62
C ARG A 445 -17.39 14.34 -3.34
N ARG A 446 -18.10 14.60 -2.24
CA ARG A 446 -17.50 14.95 -0.95
C ARG A 446 -16.61 13.86 -0.36
N VAL A 447 -16.92 12.58 -0.63
CA VAL A 447 -16.34 11.43 0.09
C VAL A 447 -15.65 10.40 -0.81
N HIS A 448 -15.64 10.64 -2.13
CA HIS A 448 -15.21 9.66 -3.14
C HIS A 448 -13.91 8.95 -2.80
N ASN A 449 -12.85 9.68 -2.52
CA ASN A 449 -11.52 9.07 -2.31
C ASN A 449 -11.42 8.24 -1.01
N ALA A 450 -12.33 8.44 -0.04
CA ALA A 450 -12.38 7.63 1.17
C ALA A 450 -13.24 6.37 1.04
N PHE A 451 -13.84 6.10 -0.12
CA PHE A 451 -14.65 4.89 -0.35
C PHE A 451 -13.90 3.60 0.01
N PRO A 452 -12.65 3.36 -0.46
CA PRO A 452 -11.91 2.14 -0.12
C PRO A 452 -11.63 2.01 1.38
N LEU A 453 -11.31 3.13 2.05
CA LEU A 453 -11.10 3.15 3.50
C LEU A 453 -12.33 2.61 4.25
N MET A 454 -13.53 3.04 3.86
CA MET A 454 -14.76 2.65 4.56
C MET A 454 -15.23 1.25 4.18
N SER A 455 -15.00 0.81 2.95
CA SER A 455 -15.24 -0.59 2.53
C SER A 455 -14.37 -1.55 3.32
N ASN A 456 -13.07 -1.29 3.42
CA ASN A 456 -12.12 -2.11 4.18
C ASN A 456 -12.43 -2.10 5.68
N LYS A 457 -12.77 -0.92 6.24
CA LYS A 457 -13.22 -0.79 7.63
C LYS A 457 -14.35 -1.75 7.95
N GLY A 458 -15.37 -1.79 7.09
CA GLY A 458 -16.54 -2.63 7.29
C GLY A 458 -16.19 -4.12 7.43
N VAL A 459 -15.36 -4.64 6.54
CA VAL A 459 -14.94 -6.05 6.60
C VAL A 459 -14.03 -6.32 7.79
N TYR A 460 -13.00 -5.48 7.98
CA TYR A 460 -12.02 -5.68 9.05
C TYR A 460 -12.64 -5.67 10.45
N GLU A 461 -13.39 -4.62 10.80
CA GLU A 461 -13.95 -4.47 12.14
C GLU A 461 -14.96 -5.57 12.47
N HIS A 462 -15.79 -5.96 11.51
CA HIS A 462 -16.78 -7.02 11.74
C HIS A 462 -16.15 -8.42 11.83
N GLN A 463 -15.13 -8.72 11.03
CA GLN A 463 -14.41 -9.99 11.17
C GLN A 463 -13.67 -10.06 12.50
N ARG A 464 -13.01 -8.97 12.91
CA ARG A 464 -12.38 -8.85 14.24
C ARG A 464 -13.37 -9.09 15.38
N ALA A 465 -14.58 -8.54 15.26
CA ALA A 465 -15.64 -8.76 16.24
C ALA A 465 -16.18 -10.20 16.22
N THR A 466 -16.03 -10.92 15.11
CA THR A 466 -16.50 -12.30 14.95
C THR A 466 -15.52 -13.30 15.59
N THR A 467 -14.21 -13.13 15.39
CA THR A 467 -13.19 -14.04 15.93
C THR A 467 -11.83 -13.36 16.11
N SER A 468 -11.06 -13.82 17.08
CA SER A 468 -9.63 -13.51 17.27
C SER A 468 -8.69 -14.66 16.85
N ASP A 469 -9.23 -15.78 16.37
CA ASP A 469 -8.47 -16.99 16.07
C ASP A 469 -7.90 -16.99 14.65
N LYS A 470 -8.41 -16.08 13.78
CA LYS A 470 -7.96 -15.92 12.40
C LYS A 470 -7.70 -14.43 12.12
N ARG A 471 -6.49 -14.10 11.69
CA ARG A 471 -6.13 -12.74 11.27
C ARG A 471 -6.87 -12.36 10.00
N VAL A 472 -7.34 -11.12 9.96
CA VAL A 472 -7.94 -10.54 8.75
C VAL A 472 -6.85 -10.29 7.71
N PHE A 473 -7.12 -10.66 6.47
CA PHE A 473 -6.30 -10.32 5.32
C PHE A 473 -7.19 -9.81 4.18
N LEU A 474 -6.95 -8.57 3.77
CA LEU A 474 -7.69 -7.89 2.71
C LEU A 474 -6.75 -7.51 1.58
N LEU A 475 -6.96 -8.07 0.40
CA LEU A 475 -6.37 -7.58 -0.84
C LEU A 475 -7.39 -6.64 -1.50
N THR A 476 -7.03 -5.39 -1.78
CA THR A 476 -7.96 -4.36 -2.27
C THR A 476 -7.38 -3.59 -3.45
N ARG A 477 -8.23 -3.21 -4.44
CA ARG A 477 -7.76 -2.51 -5.63
C ARG A 477 -7.46 -1.04 -5.38
N SER A 478 -8.10 -0.43 -4.40
CA SER A 478 -7.89 0.97 -4.08
C SER A 478 -7.58 1.20 -2.61
N SER A 479 -7.11 2.40 -2.29
CA SER A 479 -6.69 2.74 -0.93
C SER A 479 -6.85 4.24 -0.65
N PHE A 480 -6.85 4.56 0.64
CA PHE A 480 -6.73 5.92 1.14
C PHE A 480 -5.86 5.93 2.39
N LEU A 481 -5.39 7.11 2.82
CA LEU A 481 -4.54 7.21 4.01
C LEU A 481 -5.26 6.65 5.24
N GLY A 482 -4.54 5.93 6.09
CA GLY A 482 -5.09 5.27 7.28
C GLY A 482 -5.66 3.87 7.02
N GLN A 483 -5.75 3.42 5.76
CA GLN A 483 -6.31 2.10 5.44
C GLN A 483 -5.44 0.94 5.93
N GLN A 484 -4.13 1.17 6.14
CA GLN A 484 -3.21 0.16 6.69
C GLN A 484 -3.69 -0.45 8.02
N ARG A 485 -4.46 0.31 8.83
CA ARG A 485 -4.99 -0.18 10.12
C ARG A 485 -6.05 -1.27 10.00
N TYR A 486 -6.54 -1.50 8.79
CA TYR A 486 -7.56 -2.51 8.49
C TYR A 486 -7.00 -3.76 7.81
N ALA A 487 -5.75 -4.11 8.07
CA ALA A 487 -5.06 -5.27 7.46
C ALA A 487 -5.14 -5.28 5.93
N SER A 488 -5.10 -4.09 5.33
CA SER A 488 -5.31 -3.86 3.92
C SER A 488 -4.00 -3.92 3.14
N HIS A 489 -3.99 -4.70 2.07
CA HIS A 489 -2.94 -4.80 1.08
C HIS A 489 -3.50 -4.34 -0.27
N SER A 490 -2.83 -3.41 -0.94
CA SER A 490 -3.28 -2.90 -2.25
C SER A 490 -2.45 -3.47 -3.39
N TRP A 491 -3.10 -3.74 -4.52
CA TRP A 491 -2.38 -3.99 -5.76
C TRP A 491 -2.59 -2.85 -6.76
N SER A 492 -1.74 -2.81 -7.78
CA SER A 492 -1.67 -1.69 -8.71
C SER A 492 -2.83 -1.59 -9.73
N GLY A 493 -3.80 -2.50 -9.69
CA GLY A 493 -4.93 -2.55 -10.62
C GLY A 493 -4.61 -3.31 -11.92
N ASP A 494 -5.49 -3.17 -12.91
CA ASP A 494 -5.52 -3.95 -14.15
C ASP A 494 -4.55 -3.40 -15.20
N VAL A 495 -3.26 -3.55 -14.93
CA VAL A 495 -2.20 -2.95 -15.75
C VAL A 495 -1.88 -3.79 -16.99
N VAL A 496 -1.46 -3.14 -18.07
CA VAL A 496 -1.07 -3.81 -19.32
C VAL A 496 0.33 -4.42 -19.19
N SER A 497 0.50 -5.62 -19.73
CA SER A 497 1.78 -6.36 -19.80
C SER A 497 2.75 -5.70 -20.77
N THR A 498 3.50 -4.69 -20.32
CA THR A 498 4.55 -4.02 -21.08
C THR A 498 5.71 -3.59 -20.18
N TRP A 499 6.90 -3.50 -20.78
CA TRP A 499 8.10 -2.99 -20.08
C TRP A 499 7.92 -1.56 -19.56
N GLU A 500 7.27 -0.70 -20.34
CA GLU A 500 6.97 0.68 -19.92
C GLU A 500 6.10 0.72 -18.67
N VAL A 501 5.05 -0.11 -18.64
CA VAL A 501 4.17 -0.20 -17.48
C VAL A 501 4.91 -0.76 -16.28
N MET A 502 5.74 -1.79 -16.45
CA MET A 502 6.57 -2.33 -15.37
C MET A 502 7.46 -1.25 -14.72
N ARG A 503 8.11 -0.39 -15.53
CA ARG A 503 8.89 0.74 -15.02
C ARG A 503 8.02 1.75 -14.24
N LYS A 504 6.85 2.09 -14.78
CA LYS A 504 5.91 3.00 -14.09
C LYS A 504 5.40 2.43 -12.77
N GLN A 505 5.19 1.11 -12.70
CA GLN A 505 4.77 0.43 -11.49
C GLN A 505 5.82 0.53 -10.38
N LEU A 506 7.11 0.45 -10.72
CA LEU A 506 8.18 0.57 -9.73
C LEU A 506 8.13 1.93 -9.04
N ALA A 507 8.12 3.03 -9.80
CA ALA A 507 8.01 4.39 -9.25
C ALA A 507 6.72 4.60 -8.44
N ALA A 508 5.60 4.02 -8.91
CA ALA A 508 4.30 4.10 -8.24
C ALA A 508 4.32 3.44 -6.85
N GLY A 509 4.88 2.23 -6.74
CA GLY A 509 5.02 1.50 -5.47
C GLY A 509 5.94 2.21 -4.48
N LEU A 510 7.01 2.85 -4.96
CA LEU A 510 7.92 3.65 -4.14
C LEU A 510 7.21 4.85 -3.51
N ASN A 511 6.42 5.59 -4.29
CA ASN A 511 5.63 6.71 -3.77
C ASN A 511 4.53 6.26 -2.81
N TYR A 512 3.85 5.15 -3.13
CA TYR A 512 2.83 4.57 -2.26
C TYR A 512 3.38 4.22 -0.86
N SER A 513 4.57 3.61 -0.80
CA SER A 513 5.26 3.30 0.46
C SER A 513 5.60 4.56 1.27
N LEU A 514 6.04 5.64 0.60
CA LEU A 514 6.35 6.92 1.26
C LEU A 514 5.12 7.67 1.79
N CYS A 515 3.90 7.25 1.42
CA CYS A 515 2.67 7.69 2.10
C CYS A 515 2.45 7.01 3.46
N GLY A 516 3.33 6.11 3.90
CA GLY A 516 3.22 5.41 5.18
C GLY A 516 2.39 4.13 5.12
N ILE A 517 1.93 3.69 3.93
CA ILE A 517 1.17 2.46 3.74
C ILE A 517 2.13 1.33 3.34
N PRO A 518 2.29 0.26 4.16
CA PRO A 518 3.42 -0.66 4.07
C PRO A 518 3.27 -1.77 3.03
N TYR A 519 2.06 -2.05 2.55
CA TYR A 519 1.75 -3.26 1.79
C TYR A 519 1.18 -2.94 0.42
N TRP A 520 1.94 -3.30 -0.61
CA TRP A 520 1.62 -3.06 -2.01
C TRP A 520 2.27 -4.11 -2.91
N ASN A 521 1.60 -4.49 -4.01
CA ASN A 521 2.17 -5.33 -5.04
C ASN A 521 1.62 -4.99 -6.43
N THR A 522 2.14 -5.66 -7.46
CA THR A 522 1.60 -5.66 -8.82
C THR A 522 1.12 -7.05 -9.22
N ASP A 523 0.26 -7.16 -10.21
CA ASP A 523 0.01 -8.41 -10.90
C ASP A 523 1.27 -8.79 -11.69
N LEU A 524 1.84 -9.96 -11.37
CA LEU A 524 3.11 -10.37 -11.95
C LEU A 524 2.96 -10.70 -13.44
N GLY A 525 3.72 -9.98 -14.25
CA GLY A 525 3.62 -10.06 -15.71
C GLY A 525 2.59 -9.12 -16.33
N GLY A 526 1.86 -8.33 -15.51
CA GLY A 526 0.76 -7.47 -15.91
C GLY A 526 -0.56 -8.23 -16.07
N PHE A 527 -1.70 -7.53 -15.99
CA PHE A 527 -3.03 -8.14 -16.08
C PHE A 527 -3.45 -8.38 -17.54
N PHE A 528 -3.29 -7.40 -18.44
CA PHE A 528 -3.70 -7.52 -19.84
C PHE A 528 -2.51 -7.80 -20.76
N ALA A 529 -2.45 -8.98 -21.36
CA ALA A 529 -1.38 -9.38 -22.28
C ALA A 529 -1.66 -9.06 -23.78
N TRP A 530 -2.45 -8.04 -24.06
CA TRP A 530 -2.90 -7.67 -25.43
C TRP A 530 -1.73 -7.46 -26.40
N LYS A 531 -0.64 -6.86 -25.93
CA LYS A 531 0.56 -6.65 -26.76
C LYS A 531 1.18 -7.95 -27.28
N TYR A 532 0.90 -9.05 -26.62
CA TYR A 532 1.38 -10.38 -26.94
C TYR A 532 0.26 -11.28 -27.50
N ASN A 533 -0.81 -10.66 -28.06
CA ASN A 533 -2.00 -11.32 -28.61
C ASN A 533 -2.73 -12.25 -27.63
N ASN A 534 -2.63 -12.00 -26.35
CA ASN A 534 -3.13 -12.86 -25.28
C ASN A 534 -2.66 -14.32 -25.42
N ASP A 535 -1.43 -14.53 -25.92
CA ASP A 535 -0.84 -15.83 -26.10
C ASP A 535 0.26 -16.07 -25.05
N VAL A 536 -0.01 -16.98 -24.11
CA VAL A 536 0.96 -17.36 -23.06
C VAL A 536 2.24 -17.98 -23.64
N ASN A 537 2.17 -18.57 -24.84
CA ASN A 537 3.33 -19.17 -25.49
C ASN A 537 4.24 -18.14 -26.19
N ASN A 538 3.87 -16.87 -26.20
CA ASN A 538 4.69 -15.81 -26.77
C ASN A 538 6.01 -15.66 -25.99
N ILE A 539 7.13 -15.92 -26.65
CA ILE A 539 8.46 -15.91 -26.00
C ILE A 539 8.87 -14.56 -25.42
N ALA A 540 8.38 -13.45 -26.01
CA ALA A 540 8.63 -12.11 -25.46
C ALA A 540 7.78 -11.84 -24.23
N TYR A 541 6.59 -12.42 -24.16
CA TYR A 541 5.78 -12.40 -22.93
C TYR A 541 6.45 -13.23 -21.82
N HIS A 542 7.07 -14.39 -22.18
CA HIS A 542 7.83 -15.17 -21.20
C HIS A 542 8.94 -14.35 -20.57
N GLU A 543 9.73 -13.58 -21.35
CA GLU A 543 10.81 -12.75 -20.79
C GLU A 543 10.23 -11.67 -19.86
N LEU A 544 9.20 -10.95 -20.29
CA LEU A 544 8.53 -9.94 -19.46
C LEU A 544 8.01 -10.54 -18.16
N HIS A 545 7.30 -11.67 -18.25
CA HIS A 545 6.72 -12.34 -17.09
C HIS A 545 7.79 -12.82 -16.11
N VAL A 546 8.86 -13.46 -16.60
CA VAL A 546 9.98 -13.88 -15.77
C VAL A 546 10.62 -12.70 -15.05
N ARG A 547 10.89 -11.58 -15.73
CA ARG A 547 11.50 -10.39 -15.09
C ARG A 547 10.57 -9.74 -14.08
N TRP A 548 9.29 -9.68 -14.35
CA TRP A 548 8.30 -9.16 -13.41
C TRP A 548 8.11 -10.09 -12.19
N TYR A 549 8.13 -11.39 -12.43
CA TYR A 549 8.04 -12.42 -11.38
C TYR A 549 9.26 -12.39 -10.44
N GLN A 550 10.46 -12.21 -10.98
CA GLN A 550 11.68 -12.01 -10.20
C GLN A 550 11.54 -10.81 -9.26
N TRP A 551 11.02 -9.70 -9.76
CA TRP A 551 10.68 -8.54 -8.92
C TRP A 551 9.62 -8.87 -7.88
N GLY A 552 8.63 -9.66 -8.22
CA GLY A 552 7.56 -10.11 -7.33
C GLY A 552 8.05 -10.83 -6.07
N ALA A 553 9.16 -11.58 -6.17
CA ALA A 553 9.76 -12.24 -5.02
C ALA A 553 10.25 -11.27 -3.92
N PHE A 554 10.45 -9.99 -4.29
CA PHE A 554 10.85 -8.88 -3.41
C PHE A 554 9.75 -7.81 -3.27
N GLN A 555 8.49 -8.22 -3.38
CA GLN A 555 7.32 -7.41 -3.01
C GLN A 555 6.72 -7.96 -1.71
N PRO A 556 5.95 -7.17 -0.94
CA PRO A 556 5.32 -7.64 0.30
C PRO A 556 4.48 -8.90 0.10
N ILE A 557 3.65 -8.93 -0.96
CA ILE A 557 2.89 -10.12 -1.38
C ILE A 557 3.35 -10.51 -2.78
N MET A 558 3.56 -11.81 -3.00
CA MET A 558 3.93 -12.38 -4.29
C MET A 558 2.72 -13.08 -4.90
N ARG A 559 2.07 -12.45 -5.91
CA ARG A 559 0.83 -12.93 -6.52
C ARG A 559 0.90 -12.90 -8.04
N SER A 560 0.74 -14.04 -8.69
CA SER A 560 0.47 -14.14 -10.14
C SER A 560 -1.02 -13.98 -10.42
N HIS A 561 -1.36 -13.11 -11.37
CA HIS A 561 -2.73 -12.89 -11.83
C HIS A 561 -2.71 -12.33 -13.26
N ASN A 562 -3.64 -12.77 -14.09
CA ASN A 562 -3.77 -12.31 -15.47
C ASN A 562 -5.20 -12.52 -15.98
N SER A 563 -5.58 -11.72 -16.97
CA SER A 563 -6.89 -11.76 -17.63
C SER A 563 -7.01 -12.92 -18.63
N SER A 564 -8.19 -13.54 -18.67
CA SER A 564 -8.54 -14.53 -19.66
C SER A 564 -8.30 -14.02 -21.11
N PRO A 565 -7.83 -14.87 -22.05
CA PRO A 565 -7.62 -16.31 -21.92
C PRO A 565 -6.23 -16.73 -21.41
N VAL A 566 -5.37 -15.80 -21.01
CA VAL A 566 -4.02 -16.10 -20.55
C VAL A 566 -4.05 -16.74 -19.18
N ALA A 567 -3.30 -17.82 -19.03
CA ALA A 567 -3.09 -18.52 -17.78
C ALA A 567 -1.61 -18.40 -17.40
N VAL A 568 -1.33 -18.03 -16.16
CA VAL A 568 0.04 -17.69 -15.71
C VAL A 568 0.54 -18.58 -14.56
N GLU A 569 -0.04 -19.76 -14.43
CA GLU A 569 0.54 -20.80 -13.59
C GLU A 569 1.94 -21.15 -14.12
N ILE A 570 2.89 -21.43 -13.24
CA ILE A 570 4.30 -21.63 -13.61
C ILE A 570 4.49 -22.66 -14.73
N TYR A 571 3.69 -23.71 -14.74
CA TYR A 571 3.74 -24.77 -15.76
C TYR A 571 3.17 -24.40 -17.14
N GLN A 572 2.58 -23.21 -17.26
CA GLN A 572 2.21 -22.64 -18.57
C GLN A 572 3.43 -22.06 -19.30
N PHE A 573 4.54 -21.88 -18.62
CA PHE A 573 5.79 -21.36 -19.18
C PHE A 573 6.79 -22.47 -19.55
N GLY A 574 6.37 -23.72 -19.56
CA GLY A 574 7.16 -24.90 -19.87
C GLY A 574 7.25 -25.91 -18.75
N ASP A 575 8.18 -26.84 -18.87
CA ASP A 575 8.50 -27.87 -17.88
C ASP A 575 9.90 -27.67 -17.30
N LYS A 576 10.27 -28.48 -16.32
CA LYS A 576 11.61 -28.50 -15.73
C LYS A 576 12.67 -28.67 -16.83
N GLY A 577 13.62 -27.73 -16.91
CA GLY A 577 14.63 -27.62 -17.96
C GLY A 577 14.34 -26.50 -18.98
N ASP A 578 13.13 -25.99 -19.04
CA ASP A 578 12.80 -24.82 -19.84
C ASP A 578 13.21 -23.53 -19.09
N TRP A 579 13.85 -22.63 -19.81
CA TRP A 579 14.47 -21.44 -19.22
C TRP A 579 13.51 -20.53 -18.42
N ALA A 580 12.26 -20.41 -18.89
CA ALA A 580 11.25 -19.60 -18.22
C ALA A 580 10.74 -20.30 -16.96
N TYR A 581 10.38 -21.58 -17.07
CA TYR A 581 9.93 -22.38 -15.93
C TYR A 581 10.98 -22.41 -14.81
N ASP A 582 12.25 -22.75 -15.18
CA ASP A 582 13.36 -22.85 -14.20
C ASP A 582 13.62 -21.52 -13.48
N ALA A 583 13.51 -20.39 -14.20
CA ALA A 583 13.64 -19.07 -13.59
C ALA A 583 12.49 -18.75 -12.60
N LEU A 584 11.24 -19.07 -12.97
CA LEU A 584 10.08 -18.87 -12.11
C LEU A 584 10.17 -19.75 -10.85
N GLU A 585 10.49 -21.03 -11.01
CA GLU A 585 10.66 -21.98 -9.90
C GLU A 585 11.76 -21.50 -8.93
N LYS A 586 12.90 -21.05 -9.44
CA LYS A 586 14.01 -20.51 -8.65
C LYS A 586 13.57 -19.38 -7.71
N TYR A 587 12.81 -18.41 -8.22
CA TYR A 587 12.38 -17.26 -7.43
C TYR A 587 11.22 -17.60 -6.49
N THR A 588 10.40 -18.60 -6.83
CA THR A 588 9.40 -19.12 -5.90
C THR A 588 10.10 -19.75 -4.68
N HIS A 589 11.08 -20.63 -4.91
CA HIS A 589 11.87 -21.23 -3.81
C HIS A 589 12.63 -20.17 -3.02
N LEU A 590 13.23 -19.16 -3.68
CA LEU A 590 13.91 -18.05 -3.02
C LEU A 590 12.98 -17.31 -2.05
N ARG A 591 11.74 -17.02 -2.47
CA ARG A 591 10.73 -16.36 -1.65
C ARG A 591 10.52 -17.09 -0.32
N TYR A 592 10.42 -18.40 -0.36
CA TYR A 592 10.18 -19.21 0.84
C TYR A 592 11.40 -19.28 1.76
N ARG A 593 12.60 -19.22 1.21
CA ARG A 593 13.82 -19.10 2.02
C ARG A 593 13.90 -17.78 2.79
N LEU A 594 13.29 -16.75 2.28
CA LEU A 594 13.26 -15.40 2.89
C LEU A 594 12.15 -15.23 3.94
N LEU A 595 11.26 -16.21 4.17
CA LEU A 595 10.15 -16.07 5.10
C LEU A 595 10.54 -15.66 6.52
N PRO A 596 11.61 -16.19 7.15
CA PRO A 596 12.01 -15.75 8.49
C PRO A 596 12.43 -14.28 8.53
N TYR A 597 13.13 -13.81 7.49
CA TYR A 597 13.48 -12.40 7.31
C TYR A 597 12.23 -11.54 7.11
N LEU A 598 11.36 -11.97 6.20
CA LEU A 598 10.19 -11.20 5.80
C LEU A 598 9.14 -11.11 6.92
N TYR A 599 8.88 -12.22 7.62
CA TYR A 599 7.93 -12.21 8.74
C TYR A 599 8.40 -11.33 9.89
N SER A 600 9.70 -11.37 10.20
CA SER A 600 10.31 -10.48 11.20
C SER A 600 10.25 -9.01 10.75
N THR A 601 10.45 -8.72 9.46
CA THR A 601 10.29 -7.36 8.91
C THR A 601 8.83 -6.91 8.97
N THR A 602 7.88 -7.82 8.73
CA THR A 602 6.42 -7.55 8.86
C THR A 602 6.06 -7.23 10.32
N TRP A 603 6.65 -7.92 11.29
CA TRP A 603 6.49 -7.57 12.69
C TRP A 603 7.06 -6.17 13.02
N GLU A 604 8.20 -5.76 12.44
CA GLU A 604 8.70 -4.40 12.57
C GLU A 604 7.76 -3.35 11.97
N VAL A 605 7.06 -3.67 10.87
CA VAL A 605 6.00 -2.81 10.32
C VAL A 605 4.92 -2.55 11.37
N THR A 606 4.43 -3.60 12.02
CA THR A 606 3.38 -3.50 13.04
C THR A 606 3.87 -2.83 14.34
N ASN A 607 5.05 -3.22 14.82
CA ASN A 607 5.52 -2.84 16.16
C ASN A 607 6.36 -1.55 16.18
N LYS A 608 7.02 -1.20 15.06
CA LYS A 608 7.96 -0.06 14.97
C LYS A 608 7.64 0.89 13.81
N ALA A 609 6.47 0.76 13.21
CA ALA A 609 6.09 1.51 12.00
C ALA A 609 7.13 1.40 10.85
N GLY A 610 7.76 0.24 10.70
CA GLY A 610 8.75 -0.05 9.65
C GLY A 610 8.15 -0.06 8.24
N SER A 611 8.99 -0.21 7.23
CA SER A 611 8.59 -0.32 5.82
C SER A 611 9.31 -1.48 5.16
N ILE A 612 8.59 -2.24 4.31
CA ILE A 612 9.15 -3.37 3.54
C ILE A 612 9.74 -2.86 2.24
N ILE A 613 8.98 -2.11 1.44
CA ILE A 613 9.48 -1.40 0.26
C ILE A 613 10.01 -0.05 0.73
N ARG A 614 11.28 0.22 0.49
CA ARG A 614 11.97 1.42 0.96
C ARG A 614 12.66 2.10 -0.23
N PRO A 615 12.12 3.20 -0.77
CA PRO A 615 12.87 4.04 -1.71
C PRO A 615 14.26 4.37 -1.16
N LEU A 616 15.27 4.42 -2.02
CA LEU A 616 16.66 4.58 -1.58
C LEU A 616 16.89 5.85 -0.75
N VAL A 617 16.11 6.89 -0.99
CA VAL A 617 16.13 8.15 -0.23
C VAL A 617 15.84 7.96 1.27
N MET A 618 15.12 6.91 1.67
CA MET A 618 14.86 6.64 3.08
C MET A 618 16.14 6.27 3.85
N ASP A 619 17.01 5.50 3.21
CA ASP A 619 18.24 4.97 3.83
C ASP A 619 19.48 5.81 3.49
N PHE A 620 19.46 6.55 2.36
CA PHE A 620 20.61 7.30 1.84
C PHE A 620 20.24 8.76 1.46
N PRO A 621 19.60 9.54 2.35
CA PRO A 621 19.06 10.87 1.99
C PRO A 621 20.14 11.91 1.63
N LYS A 622 21.41 11.65 1.94
CA LYS A 622 22.56 12.52 1.61
C LYS A 622 23.15 12.24 0.22
N ASP A 623 22.84 11.09 -0.34
CA ASP A 623 23.28 10.71 -1.68
C ASP A 623 22.34 11.33 -2.72
N LYS A 624 22.83 12.34 -3.44
CA LYS A 624 22.04 13.08 -4.41
C LYS A 624 21.54 12.23 -5.59
N LYS A 625 22.21 11.12 -5.91
CA LYS A 625 21.82 10.24 -7.00
C LYS A 625 20.56 9.45 -6.70
N VAL A 626 20.25 9.21 -5.42
CA VAL A 626 19.07 8.42 -5.05
C VAL A 626 17.81 9.26 -4.89
N LEU A 627 17.89 10.59 -4.94
CA LEU A 627 16.73 11.46 -4.71
C LEU A 627 15.61 11.29 -5.74
N ASP A 628 15.92 10.83 -6.94
CA ASP A 628 14.95 10.55 -8.00
C ASP A 628 15.20 9.17 -8.63
N MET A 629 15.58 8.18 -7.80
CA MET A 629 15.88 6.83 -8.23
C MET A 629 14.59 6.01 -8.40
N ASP A 630 14.25 5.70 -9.64
CA ASP A 630 13.04 4.97 -10.04
C ASP A 630 13.30 3.51 -10.44
N THR A 631 14.55 3.05 -10.37
CA THR A 631 14.97 1.74 -10.86
C THR A 631 15.33 0.73 -9.77
N GLU A 632 15.57 1.21 -8.56
CA GLU A 632 16.11 0.42 -7.44
C GLU A 632 15.48 0.84 -6.11
N TYR A 633 15.42 -0.10 -5.18
CA TYR A 633 14.90 0.16 -3.84
C TYR A 633 15.48 -0.83 -2.82
N MET A 634 15.32 -0.52 -1.53
CA MET A 634 15.61 -1.48 -0.46
C MET A 634 14.36 -2.31 -0.13
N PHE A 635 14.51 -3.63 -0.08
CA PHE A 635 13.52 -4.57 0.46
C PHE A 635 13.89 -4.91 1.91
N GLY A 636 13.13 -4.38 2.84
CA GLY A 636 13.58 -4.21 4.21
C GLY A 636 14.84 -3.32 4.27
N ARG A 637 15.66 -3.48 5.31
CA ARG A 637 16.87 -2.67 5.47
C ARG A 637 18.13 -3.28 4.86
N SER A 638 18.04 -4.53 4.38
CA SER A 638 19.21 -5.32 4.01
C SER A 638 19.40 -5.52 2.51
N PHE A 639 18.31 -5.65 1.73
CA PHE A 639 18.38 -6.01 0.31
C PHE A 639 18.21 -4.79 -0.58
N LEU A 640 19.20 -4.48 -1.39
CA LEU A 640 19.07 -3.57 -2.54
C LEU A 640 18.61 -4.42 -3.74
N VAL A 641 17.47 -4.07 -4.31
CA VAL A 641 16.82 -4.78 -5.40
C VAL A 641 16.78 -3.90 -6.64
N ARG A 642 17.29 -4.42 -7.76
CA ARG A 642 17.30 -3.75 -9.07
C ARG A 642 16.57 -4.63 -10.09
N PRO A 643 15.24 -4.46 -10.25
CA PRO A 643 14.49 -5.18 -11.28
C PRO A 643 15.03 -4.92 -12.68
N VAL A 644 15.09 -5.95 -13.52
CA VAL A 644 15.42 -5.78 -14.94
C VAL A 644 14.14 -5.42 -15.67
N THR A 645 14.08 -4.21 -16.20
CA THR A 645 12.87 -3.60 -16.75
C THR A 645 12.92 -3.37 -18.26
N ASP A 646 13.79 -4.07 -18.95
CA ASP A 646 13.98 -4.00 -20.39
C ASP A 646 14.04 -5.40 -21.03
N SER A 647 13.56 -5.50 -22.26
CA SER A 647 13.72 -6.71 -23.08
C SER A 647 15.18 -6.84 -23.51
N LEU A 648 15.86 -7.84 -23.03
CA LEU A 648 17.29 -8.08 -23.29
C LEU A 648 17.53 -9.30 -24.16
N TYR A 649 16.68 -10.32 -24.05
CA TYR A 649 16.89 -11.64 -24.66
C TYR A 649 15.92 -11.94 -25.79
N THR A 650 14.83 -11.18 -25.92
CA THR A 650 13.83 -11.33 -26.97
C THR A 650 13.65 -10.03 -27.74
N TRP A 651 13.34 -10.12 -29.03
CA TRP A 651 13.09 -8.96 -29.88
C TRP A 651 12.09 -9.31 -30.99
N GLN A 652 11.39 -8.30 -31.46
CA GLN A 652 10.49 -8.46 -32.60
C GLN A 652 11.26 -8.48 -33.91
N ASP A 653 11.13 -9.55 -34.71
CA ASP A 653 11.66 -9.64 -36.07
C ASP A 653 10.59 -9.14 -37.05
N LYS A 654 10.77 -7.93 -37.53
CA LYS A 654 9.84 -7.30 -38.50
C LYS A 654 9.77 -8.06 -39.85
N LYS A 655 10.81 -8.86 -40.22
CA LYS A 655 10.82 -9.61 -41.46
C LYS A 655 10.02 -10.92 -41.36
N GLN A 656 10.03 -11.54 -40.19
CA GLN A 656 9.38 -12.83 -39.93
C GLN A 656 8.01 -12.68 -39.24
N ASN A 657 7.58 -11.46 -38.99
CA ASN A 657 6.34 -11.13 -38.30
C ASN A 657 6.15 -11.90 -36.98
N GLY A 658 7.22 -12.03 -36.19
CA GLY A 658 7.27 -12.81 -34.95
C GLY A 658 8.34 -12.32 -33.99
N TYR A 659 8.47 -13.01 -32.86
CA TYR A 659 9.51 -12.74 -31.89
C TYR A 659 10.63 -13.77 -31.97
N GLN A 660 11.85 -13.30 -31.79
CA GLN A 660 13.09 -14.10 -31.73
C GLN A 660 13.69 -14.06 -30.34
N LYS A 661 14.50 -15.05 -29.99
CA LYS A 661 15.20 -15.09 -28.70
C LYS A 661 16.67 -15.50 -28.87
N ASN A 662 17.54 -15.01 -27.98
CA ASN A 662 18.88 -15.49 -27.80
C ASN A 662 19.27 -15.56 -26.33
N MET A 663 19.04 -16.69 -25.69
CA MET A 663 19.37 -16.92 -24.28
C MET A 663 20.85 -17.23 -24.01
N ARG A 664 21.69 -17.32 -25.07
CA ARG A 664 23.13 -17.59 -24.93
C ARG A 664 23.98 -16.33 -24.80
N LYS A 665 23.45 -15.16 -25.18
CA LYS A 665 24.18 -13.90 -25.00
C LYS A 665 24.17 -13.52 -23.52
N ILE A 666 25.18 -12.74 -23.12
CA ILE A 666 25.29 -12.19 -21.79
C ILE A 666 25.02 -10.70 -21.88
N GLU A 667 23.86 -10.31 -21.37
CA GLU A 667 23.46 -8.91 -21.29
C GLU A 667 23.77 -8.35 -19.91
N LYS A 668 23.90 -7.03 -19.85
CA LYS A 668 24.22 -6.30 -18.62
C LYS A 668 23.20 -5.19 -18.37
N THR A 669 23.05 -4.83 -17.11
CA THR A 669 22.27 -3.67 -16.68
C THR A 669 23.08 -2.84 -15.71
N ASP A 670 22.79 -1.54 -15.68
CA ASP A 670 23.36 -0.63 -14.70
C ASP A 670 22.72 -0.86 -13.33
N VAL A 671 23.56 -0.86 -12.31
CA VAL A 671 23.16 -0.90 -10.90
C VAL A 671 23.91 0.19 -10.16
N TYR A 672 23.18 1.06 -9.47
CA TYR A 672 23.80 2.04 -8.59
C TYR A 672 23.92 1.46 -7.19
N LEU A 673 25.12 1.42 -6.65
CA LEU A 673 25.37 1.04 -5.25
C LEU A 673 25.45 2.33 -4.42
N PRO A 674 24.45 2.66 -3.58
CA PRO A 674 24.42 3.91 -2.84
C PRO A 674 25.66 4.17 -1.99
N GLU A 675 26.02 5.45 -1.89
CA GLU A 675 27.13 5.94 -1.08
C GLU A 675 26.86 5.73 0.43
N GLY A 676 27.91 5.60 1.22
CA GLY A 676 27.84 5.47 2.68
C GLY A 676 27.71 4.02 3.17
N SER A 677 27.75 3.04 2.27
CA SER A 677 27.80 1.62 2.61
C SER A 677 28.66 0.83 1.64
N ASN A 678 29.16 -0.32 2.06
CA ASN A 678 29.65 -1.36 1.17
C ASN A 678 28.50 -2.35 0.89
N TRP A 679 28.63 -3.11 -0.19
CA TRP A 679 27.60 -4.01 -0.69
C TRP A 679 28.17 -5.39 -0.98
N PHE A 680 27.35 -6.41 -0.87
CA PHE A 680 27.68 -7.77 -1.27
C PHE A 680 26.72 -8.19 -2.37
N ASP A 681 27.25 -8.63 -3.51
CA ASP A 681 26.43 -9.29 -4.53
C ASP A 681 25.81 -10.54 -3.92
N PHE A 682 24.47 -10.59 -3.88
CA PHE A 682 23.75 -11.68 -3.24
C PHE A 682 24.08 -13.05 -3.85
N TRP A 683 24.27 -13.08 -5.19
CA TRP A 683 24.48 -14.32 -5.93
C TRP A 683 25.87 -14.91 -5.75
N THR A 684 26.89 -14.06 -5.60
CA THR A 684 28.29 -14.46 -5.61
C THR A 684 29.03 -14.25 -4.27
N GLY A 685 28.46 -13.48 -3.37
CA GLY A 685 29.12 -13.06 -2.13
C GLY A 685 30.29 -12.08 -2.34
N ALA A 686 30.47 -11.54 -3.54
CA ALA A 686 31.52 -10.56 -3.84
C ALA A 686 31.22 -9.22 -3.16
N LYS A 687 32.21 -8.64 -2.49
CA LYS A 687 32.10 -7.34 -1.82
C LYS A 687 32.43 -6.21 -2.78
N LEU A 688 31.63 -5.15 -2.79
CA LEU A 688 31.73 -3.98 -3.65
C LEU A 688 31.63 -2.71 -2.79
N ALA A 689 32.34 -1.65 -3.21
CA ALA A 689 32.21 -0.34 -2.59
C ALA A 689 30.92 0.36 -3.04
N GLY A 690 30.34 1.19 -2.17
CA GLY A 690 29.24 2.08 -2.56
C GLY A 690 29.73 3.34 -3.28
N GLY A 691 28.79 4.20 -3.66
CA GLY A 691 29.04 5.44 -4.39
C GLY A 691 29.36 5.27 -5.87
N GLN A 692 29.03 4.14 -6.47
CA GLN A 692 29.38 3.83 -7.88
C GLN A 692 28.23 3.15 -8.64
N THR A 693 28.22 3.34 -9.95
CA THR A 693 27.39 2.55 -10.87
C THR A 693 28.25 1.42 -11.45
N ILE A 694 27.73 0.22 -11.42
CA ILE A 694 28.38 -0.97 -11.98
C ILE A 694 27.56 -1.58 -13.11
N GLN A 695 28.23 -2.29 -14.01
CA GLN A 695 27.61 -3.11 -15.06
C GLN A 695 27.48 -4.55 -14.54
N ARG A 696 26.23 -4.99 -14.25
CA ARG A 696 25.95 -6.35 -13.77
C ARG A 696 25.44 -7.24 -14.90
N GLU A 697 26.05 -8.38 -15.08
CA GLU A 697 25.53 -9.42 -15.97
C GLU A 697 24.21 -9.98 -15.43
N VAL A 698 23.21 -10.09 -16.31
CA VAL A 698 21.84 -10.46 -15.95
C VAL A 698 21.30 -11.59 -16.84
N PRO A 699 21.91 -12.79 -16.82
CA PRO A 699 21.28 -13.94 -17.47
C PRO A 699 19.81 -14.03 -17.02
N ILE A 700 18.99 -14.73 -17.79
CA ILE A 700 17.53 -14.68 -17.59
C ILE A 700 17.07 -15.09 -16.20
N ASP A 701 17.83 -15.92 -15.50
CA ASP A 701 17.56 -16.40 -14.15
C ASP A 701 18.19 -15.53 -13.05
N ILE A 702 18.85 -14.41 -13.40
CA ILE A 702 19.49 -13.49 -12.45
C ILE A 702 18.87 -12.09 -12.55
N MET A 703 18.31 -11.63 -11.44
CA MET A 703 18.01 -10.22 -11.18
C MET A 703 19.08 -9.67 -10.21
N PRO A 704 19.62 -8.47 -10.44
CA PRO A 704 20.59 -7.88 -9.51
C PRO A 704 19.99 -7.68 -8.14
N VAL A 705 20.62 -8.27 -7.14
CA VAL A 705 20.29 -8.14 -5.72
C VAL A 705 21.59 -8.00 -4.94
N TYR A 706 21.67 -7.00 -4.07
CA TYR A 706 22.84 -6.75 -3.22
C TYR A 706 22.44 -6.67 -1.77
N ILE A 707 23.34 -7.13 -0.90
CA ILE A 707 23.12 -7.05 0.54
C ILE A 707 24.00 -5.95 1.10
N ARG A 708 23.40 -5.06 1.87
CA ARG A 708 24.10 -4.00 2.58
C ARG A 708 25.08 -4.60 3.59
N ALA A 709 26.33 -4.09 3.64
CA ALA A 709 27.27 -4.44 4.68
C ALA A 709 26.71 -4.02 6.06
N GLY A 710 26.93 -4.86 7.07
CA GLY A 710 26.25 -4.70 8.34
C GLY A 710 24.81 -5.21 8.31
N SER A 711 24.56 -6.36 7.65
CA SER A 711 23.27 -7.04 7.65
C SER A 711 23.36 -8.42 8.22
N ILE A 712 22.29 -8.88 8.86
CA ILE A 712 22.07 -10.24 9.34
C ILE A 712 20.79 -10.76 8.69
N ILE A 713 20.87 -11.88 7.97
CA ILE A 713 19.74 -12.47 7.25
C ILE A 713 19.52 -13.90 7.74
N PRO A 714 18.39 -14.19 8.40
CA PRO A 714 17.98 -15.56 8.67
C PRO A 714 17.48 -16.19 7.37
N TRP A 715 18.08 -17.29 6.99
CA TRP A 715 17.74 -18.06 5.80
C TRP A 715 16.98 -19.31 6.20
N GLY A 716 15.73 -19.43 5.71
CA GLY A 716 14.78 -20.46 6.10
C GLY A 716 14.99 -21.82 5.43
N PRO A 717 14.24 -22.84 5.84
CA PRO A 717 14.25 -24.17 5.24
C PRO A 717 13.64 -24.18 3.83
N ALA A 718 13.92 -25.25 3.05
CA ALA A 718 13.17 -25.55 1.83
C ALA A 718 11.80 -26.13 2.22
N VAL A 719 10.73 -25.51 1.76
CA VAL A 719 9.36 -25.87 2.12
C VAL A 719 8.44 -25.79 0.90
N GLN A 720 7.28 -26.45 0.99
CA GLN A 720 6.20 -26.39 0.00
C GLN A 720 5.11 -25.38 0.37
N TYR A 721 5.05 -25.00 1.64
CA TYR A 721 4.16 -23.95 2.19
C TYR A 721 4.79 -23.37 3.45
N ALA A 722 4.39 -22.17 3.83
CA ALA A 722 5.09 -21.35 4.84
C ALA A 722 5.25 -22.05 6.21
N THR A 723 4.27 -22.87 6.61
CA THR A 723 4.22 -23.54 7.91
C THR A 723 4.62 -25.03 7.87
N GLU A 724 5.20 -25.51 6.74
CA GLU A 724 5.56 -26.94 6.58
C GLU A 724 6.62 -27.39 7.59
N LYS A 725 7.58 -26.53 7.88
CA LYS A 725 8.67 -26.82 8.80
C LYS A 725 8.83 -25.70 9.81
N SER A 726 9.12 -26.07 11.03
CA SER A 726 9.59 -25.13 12.05
C SER A 726 10.95 -24.54 11.66
N TRP A 727 11.30 -23.39 12.24
CA TRP A 727 12.59 -22.72 12.03
C TRP A 727 13.65 -23.20 13.03
N ASP A 728 13.79 -24.51 13.16
CA ASP A 728 14.70 -25.18 14.09
C ASP A 728 16.16 -25.29 13.59
N ASP A 729 16.38 -25.06 12.29
CA ASP A 729 17.70 -25.14 11.64
C ASP A 729 17.87 -23.97 10.65
N LEU A 730 17.97 -22.74 11.19
CA LEU A 730 18.18 -21.55 10.38
C LEU A 730 19.66 -21.29 10.06
N GLU A 731 19.96 -20.91 8.83
CA GLU A 731 21.27 -20.37 8.46
C GLU A 731 21.27 -18.84 8.68
N ILE A 732 22.05 -18.38 9.65
CA ILE A 732 22.21 -16.97 9.98
C ILE A 732 23.39 -16.40 9.20
N ARG A 733 23.10 -15.62 8.16
CA ARG A 733 24.07 -15.02 7.24
C ARG A 733 24.47 -13.66 7.75
N VAL A 734 25.73 -13.47 8.09
CA VAL A 734 26.32 -12.20 8.54
C VAL A 734 27.12 -11.60 7.40
N TYR A 735 26.75 -10.41 6.98
CA TYR A 735 27.43 -9.62 5.95
C TYR A 735 28.27 -8.55 6.62
N PRO A 736 29.60 -8.75 6.76
CA PRO A 736 30.46 -7.87 7.56
C PRO A 736 30.71 -6.50 6.89
N GLY A 737 31.33 -5.59 7.66
CA GLY A 737 31.74 -4.27 7.20
C GLY A 737 31.04 -3.12 7.90
N ALA A 738 30.10 -3.41 8.76
CA ALA A 738 29.49 -2.53 9.76
C ALA A 738 28.79 -3.36 10.83
N ASN A 739 28.50 -2.75 11.98
CA ASN A 739 27.68 -3.36 13.01
C ASN A 739 26.26 -3.59 12.51
N ALA A 740 25.60 -4.66 12.98
CA ALA A 740 24.26 -5.02 12.58
C ALA A 740 23.41 -5.48 13.76
N THR A 741 22.10 -5.31 13.62
CA THR A 741 21.11 -5.89 14.53
C THR A 741 19.95 -6.45 13.70
N PHE A 742 19.51 -7.65 14.03
CA PHE A 742 18.30 -8.26 13.48
C PHE A 742 17.50 -8.93 14.61
N ILE A 743 16.19 -8.76 14.59
CA ILE A 743 15.29 -9.38 15.55
C ILE A 743 14.48 -10.46 14.82
N LEU A 744 14.72 -11.71 15.15
CA LEU A 744 13.91 -12.83 14.69
C LEU A 744 12.64 -12.88 15.54
N TYR A 745 11.50 -12.77 14.87
CA TYR A 745 10.17 -12.80 15.47
C TYR A 745 9.45 -14.11 15.14
N GLU A 746 8.76 -14.67 16.11
CA GLU A 746 7.94 -15.88 15.95
C GLU A 746 6.71 -15.83 16.87
N ASP A 747 5.58 -16.33 16.38
CA ASP A 747 4.31 -16.46 17.10
C ASP A 747 3.48 -17.67 16.60
N GLU A 748 2.19 -17.69 16.89
CA GLU A 748 1.25 -18.73 16.46
C GLU A 748 0.78 -18.59 15.00
N ASN A 749 1.34 -17.67 14.23
CA ASN A 749 1.18 -17.41 12.78
C ASN A 749 -0.15 -16.85 12.31
N ASP A 750 -1.29 -17.16 12.89
CA ASP A 750 -2.61 -16.80 12.32
C ASP A 750 -3.69 -16.40 13.35
N ASN A 751 -3.35 -16.05 14.57
CA ASN A 751 -4.28 -15.50 15.55
C ASN A 751 -3.82 -14.15 16.08
N TYR A 752 -4.65 -13.50 16.89
CA TYR A 752 -4.36 -12.20 17.48
C TYR A 752 -3.74 -12.25 18.89
N ASN A 753 -3.22 -13.41 19.32
CA ASN A 753 -2.56 -13.52 20.62
C ASN A 753 -1.29 -12.67 20.71
N TYR A 754 -0.65 -12.37 19.60
CA TYR A 754 0.50 -11.46 19.54
C TYR A 754 0.18 -10.07 20.13
N GLU A 755 -1.04 -9.56 19.99
CA GLU A 755 -1.48 -8.29 20.60
C GLU A 755 -1.47 -8.34 22.13
N LYS A 756 -1.48 -9.54 22.71
CA LYS A 756 -1.41 -9.79 24.16
C LYS A 756 0.01 -10.14 24.63
N GLY A 757 1.01 -9.94 23.75
CA GLY A 757 2.40 -10.27 24.05
C GLY A 757 2.74 -11.76 23.93
N VAL A 758 1.86 -12.58 23.29
CA VAL A 758 2.08 -14.03 23.10
C VAL A 758 2.87 -14.24 21.82
N TYR A 759 4.16 -14.01 21.90
CA TYR A 759 5.16 -14.19 20.82
C TYR A 759 6.54 -14.31 21.44
N SER A 760 7.55 -14.64 20.65
CA SER A 760 8.95 -14.59 21.09
C SER A 760 9.85 -13.85 20.11
N THR A 761 10.91 -13.24 20.64
CA THR A 761 11.97 -12.61 19.86
C THR A 761 13.34 -13.11 20.27
N ILE A 762 14.25 -13.18 19.29
CA ILE A 762 15.68 -13.45 19.49
C ILE A 762 16.43 -12.34 18.75
N THR A 763 17.26 -11.59 19.47
CA THR A 763 18.06 -10.50 18.88
C THR A 763 19.44 -11.01 18.52
N PHE A 764 19.81 -10.83 17.26
CA PHE A 764 21.16 -11.06 16.73
C PHE A 764 21.86 -9.71 16.61
N ARG A 765 23.05 -9.56 17.22
CA ARG A 765 23.89 -8.35 17.11
C ARG A 765 25.29 -8.72 16.63
N TRP A 766 25.69 -8.16 15.52
CA TRP A 766 27.01 -8.31 14.97
C TRP A 766 27.91 -7.14 15.39
N ASP A 767 29.00 -7.43 16.06
CA ASP A 767 30.12 -6.53 16.32
C ASP A 767 31.19 -6.77 15.26
N ASP A 768 31.27 -5.85 14.30
CA ASP A 768 32.18 -5.99 13.16
C ASP A 768 33.65 -5.86 13.56
N SER A 769 33.94 -5.01 14.57
CA SER A 769 35.30 -4.78 15.06
C SER A 769 35.87 -6.01 15.76
N ASN A 770 35.08 -6.68 16.55
CA ASN A 770 35.45 -7.88 17.32
C ASN A 770 35.15 -9.19 16.58
N ARG A 771 34.51 -9.13 15.40
CA ARG A 771 34.11 -10.30 14.61
C ARG A 771 33.26 -11.27 15.42
N THR A 772 32.34 -10.74 16.21
CA THR A 772 31.52 -11.54 17.13
C THR A 772 30.02 -11.31 16.88
N LEU A 773 29.27 -12.39 16.74
CA LEU A 773 27.82 -12.39 16.73
C LEU A 773 27.32 -12.69 18.14
N HIS A 774 26.60 -11.76 18.73
CA HIS A 774 25.88 -11.94 20.00
C HIS A 774 24.43 -12.34 19.69
N ILE A 775 24.02 -13.49 20.17
CA ILE A 775 22.62 -13.98 20.13
C ILE A 775 22.07 -13.78 21.54
N SER A 776 21.00 -13.01 21.68
CA SER A 776 20.43 -12.67 23.00
C SER A 776 19.76 -13.85 23.67
N ASP A 777 19.40 -13.69 24.95
CA ASP A 777 18.33 -14.49 25.54
C ASP A 777 17.06 -14.36 24.69
N ARG A 778 16.25 -15.42 24.65
CA ARG A 778 14.93 -15.36 24.03
C ARG A 778 13.98 -14.59 24.93
N GLU A 779 13.32 -13.59 24.38
CA GLU A 779 12.31 -12.82 25.05
C GLU A 779 10.92 -13.31 24.64
N GLY A 780 10.01 -13.43 25.62
CA GLY A 780 8.63 -13.85 25.39
C GLY A 780 8.44 -15.35 25.17
N ARG A 781 7.18 -15.75 24.99
CA ARG A 781 6.76 -17.15 24.85
C ARG A 781 5.43 -17.25 24.12
N TYR A 782 5.22 -18.32 23.37
CA TYR A 782 3.94 -18.68 22.75
C TYR A 782 3.74 -20.20 22.71
N PRO A 783 2.50 -20.71 22.58
CA PRO A 783 2.23 -22.14 22.44
C PRO A 783 2.90 -22.75 21.20
N GLY A 784 3.58 -23.88 21.36
CA GLY A 784 4.30 -24.53 20.26
C GLY A 784 5.68 -23.97 19.94
N MET A 785 6.17 -23.00 20.71
CA MET A 785 7.48 -22.40 20.55
C MET A 785 8.61 -23.45 20.64
N LEU A 786 9.63 -23.29 19.78
CA LEU A 786 10.84 -24.11 19.83
C LEU A 786 11.68 -23.81 21.08
N GLU A 787 11.76 -24.75 22.01
CA GLU A 787 12.59 -24.60 23.20
C GLU A 787 14.09 -24.69 22.88
N LYS A 788 14.46 -25.53 21.92
CA LYS A 788 15.83 -25.73 21.45
C LYS A 788 15.89 -25.70 19.94
N ARG A 789 16.94 -25.12 19.39
CA ARG A 789 17.19 -25.05 17.95
C ARG A 789 18.66 -24.98 17.62
N LYS A 790 19.01 -25.13 16.37
CA LYS A 790 20.35 -24.94 15.84
C LYS A 790 20.40 -23.71 14.94
N PHE A 791 21.46 -22.94 15.03
CA PHE A 791 21.79 -21.91 14.07
C PHE A 791 23.10 -22.27 13.38
N LYS A 792 23.09 -22.27 12.04
CA LYS A 792 24.31 -22.30 11.26
C LYS A 792 24.72 -20.86 10.97
N VAL A 793 25.72 -20.33 11.67
CA VAL A 793 26.19 -18.96 11.52
C VAL A 793 27.28 -18.90 10.45
N VAL A 794 27.05 -18.15 9.38
CA VAL A 794 27.97 -18.01 8.24
C VAL A 794 28.38 -16.57 8.07
N LEU A 795 29.70 -16.30 8.09
CA LEU A 795 30.25 -15.01 7.69
C LEU A 795 30.44 -14.99 6.18
N VAL A 796 29.63 -14.20 5.49
CA VAL A 796 29.54 -14.21 4.03
C VAL A 796 30.75 -13.56 3.36
N ASN A 797 31.27 -14.23 2.34
CA ASN A 797 32.32 -13.75 1.43
C ASN A 797 32.20 -14.48 0.08
N HIS A 798 33.05 -14.11 -0.90
CA HIS A 798 33.04 -14.67 -2.25
C HIS A 798 33.29 -16.19 -2.34
N ARG A 799 33.72 -16.86 -1.25
CA ARG A 799 33.92 -18.31 -1.18
C ARG A 799 32.73 -19.03 -0.55
N SER A 800 31.75 -18.29 -0.03
CA SER A 800 30.60 -18.87 0.67
C SER A 800 29.64 -19.65 -0.24
N GLY A 801 29.68 -19.42 -1.55
CA GLY A 801 28.80 -20.06 -2.54
C GLY A 801 27.75 -19.14 -3.09
N GLU A 802 26.72 -19.73 -3.70
CA GLU A 802 25.60 -19.00 -4.33
C GLU A 802 24.56 -18.62 -3.29
N GLY A 803 24.08 -17.37 -3.35
CA GLY A 803 23.21 -16.79 -2.33
C GLY A 803 21.83 -17.44 -2.20
N ASP A 804 21.28 -18.02 -3.28
CA ASP A 804 20.01 -18.74 -3.29
C ASP A 804 20.11 -20.19 -2.75
N LYS A 805 21.31 -20.62 -2.41
CA LYS A 805 21.60 -21.96 -1.87
C LYS A 805 22.14 -21.88 -0.45
N PRO A 806 22.12 -22.98 0.31
CA PRO A 806 22.83 -23.05 1.59
C PRO A 806 24.31 -22.73 1.41
N LEU A 807 24.83 -21.78 2.18
CA LEU A 807 26.21 -21.33 2.06
C LEU A 807 27.20 -22.36 2.64
N LYS A 808 28.43 -22.36 2.12
CA LYS A 808 29.53 -23.21 2.60
C LYS A 808 30.13 -22.64 3.88
N GLY A 809 30.68 -23.53 4.70
CA GLY A 809 31.32 -23.14 5.96
C GLY A 809 30.32 -22.79 7.05
N GLY A 810 30.81 -22.00 8.04
CA GLY A 810 29.99 -21.54 9.15
C GLY A 810 30.19 -22.36 10.43
N LYS A 811 29.66 -21.86 11.53
CA LYS A 811 29.67 -22.51 12.85
C LYS A 811 28.26 -22.93 13.23
N MET A 812 28.12 -24.16 13.69
CA MET A 812 26.87 -24.66 14.28
C MET A 812 26.77 -24.22 15.73
N VAL A 813 25.64 -23.66 16.09
CA VAL A 813 25.33 -23.17 17.43
C VAL A 813 24.05 -23.82 17.94
N ASN A 814 24.14 -24.52 19.07
CA ASN A 814 22.97 -25.05 19.76
C ASN A 814 22.41 -23.94 20.67
N TYR A 815 21.22 -23.50 20.39
CA TYR A 815 20.55 -22.42 21.12
C TYR A 815 19.40 -22.99 21.95
N THR A 816 19.38 -22.67 23.24
CA THR A 816 18.39 -23.20 24.22
C THR A 816 17.59 -22.07 24.88
N GLY A 817 17.59 -20.87 24.28
CA GLY A 817 16.93 -19.68 24.84
C GLY A 817 17.83 -18.79 25.69
N THR A 818 19.12 -19.17 25.88
CA THR A 818 20.12 -18.43 26.67
C THR A 818 21.13 -17.76 25.74
N ALA A 819 21.58 -16.57 26.10
CA ALA A 819 22.54 -15.79 25.31
C ALA A 819 23.83 -16.57 24.99
N ILE A 820 24.30 -16.37 23.74
CA ILE A 820 25.52 -17.01 23.22
C ILE A 820 26.32 -16.01 22.40
N GLU A 821 27.64 -16.08 22.51
CA GLU A 821 28.58 -15.36 21.66
C GLU A 821 29.23 -16.31 20.65
N VAL A 822 29.29 -15.90 19.42
CA VAL A 822 29.86 -16.66 18.31
C VAL A 822 30.94 -15.82 17.63
N LYS A 823 32.19 -16.09 17.89
CA LYS A 823 33.33 -15.46 17.23
C LYS A 823 33.55 -16.09 15.85
N LEU A 824 33.61 -15.28 14.79
CA LEU A 824 33.72 -15.70 13.37
C LEU A 824 35.01 -15.29 12.71
#